data_a5e8fa4aa8fb3ead0a875370bdbdbf83
#
_entry.id   a5e8fa4aa8fb3ead0a875370bdbdbf83
#
_cell.length_a   1.000
_cell.length_b   1.000
_cell.length_c   1.000
_cell.angle_alpha   90.00
_cell.angle_beta   90.00
_cell.angle_gamma   90.00
#
_symmetry.space_group_name_H-M   'P 1'
#
loop_
_entity.id
_entity.type
_entity.pdbx_description
1 polymer ?
#
loop_
_entity_poly.entity_id
_entity_poly.type
_entity_poly.pdbx_seq_one_letter_code
_entity_poly.pdbx_strand_id
1 'polypeptide(L)'
;MTPPVAVHRVDAQYPADALSERREGRVELFVTVAADGSVAATEVASSAGTSFDTAAIAAVKAWRFEPARRGDTAIVSRIRVPVAFTLPTTTPVPTLQPTAAPEPELDSERIIDVTVLGQRSKRPERSISDFELDRDVLTAAPRSEGAEVLRAAPGLYIGRGEGPAVAHNYMLRGFDADHGQDIAFRVGGLPINLPSHIHGQGYADLGFLIGDVVDSLRVSEGVADPRQGDFAVAGSIDIQLGAAERGARLRSSYGSFNTFRQLMTWAPPEAENETFGAVQYMRTDGFGQNRAAQSGSGVFQLRAGSAELSYRAIGIVHAARSDLAGVLRQGDIDAGRVCFSCSYEHPTARAQNALAERVLLGFFADYNKPSGANGQWGAFIGYDNFRLQENFTGFLQRSRSLDRTSGRGDLIEQQNRTLTFGLTARYRTAPLRPAAWTHGTLELGMDARLDLIDQAQNLLDASVRSQTWDRRIDAGIRSADLGAFADLDWRFGSRLRARLGVRGDVLSFDVDDRLGNFAPLIRPQDTYIVGFRRSALGLAAGPRSSIELQATSWLTLLAAYGQGYRSPQARLLEDGDDTPFSKVHSADLGVRFDWGPALRLTVGGYYTRLSDDVAFDASEGRLERIGATQRLGAVAHLITRPASWLVGSLSFTFVKATLLEPPPATAEEPQPPFSEGQSLPFVPPVVVRADVSARRTFVESLGGQRFGGRVGLGFSYLSPRPLPYSDFAAPVSLLDATAALEWGPITLSADVFNTLGSRYAAVEYSFPSDWDPNDGVRPRTPARHIAAGSPFACMFSLGVSL
;
A
#
# COMPACT_ATOMS: atom_id res chain seq x y z
N MET A 1 0.66 30.34 -41.00
CA MET A 1 -0.77 30.06 -41.25
C MET A 1 -1.19 28.94 -40.34
N THR A 2 -2.26 29.13 -39.57
CA THR A 2 -2.84 28.08 -38.74
C THR A 2 -3.98 27.42 -39.53
N PRO A 3 -4.03 26.09 -39.71
CA PRO A 3 -5.11 25.40 -40.41
C PRO A 3 -6.42 25.47 -39.63
N PRO A 4 -7.58 25.29 -40.26
CA PRO A 4 -8.86 25.27 -39.55
C PRO A 4 -9.00 23.99 -38.74
N VAL A 5 -9.63 24.08 -37.58
CA VAL A 5 -9.86 22.95 -36.63
C VAL A 5 -11.37 22.75 -36.44
N ALA A 6 -11.86 21.51 -36.53
CA ALA A 6 -13.28 21.23 -36.31
C ALA A 6 -13.61 21.31 -34.82
N VAL A 7 -14.48 22.26 -34.42
CA VAL A 7 -14.90 22.47 -33.03
C VAL A 7 -16.25 21.85 -32.71
N HIS A 8 -17.08 21.58 -33.71
CA HIS A 8 -18.32 20.86 -33.59
C HIS A 8 -18.50 19.92 -34.77
N ARG A 9 -18.68 18.61 -34.51
CA ARG A 9 -18.90 17.56 -35.48
C ARG A 9 -20.27 16.94 -35.29
N VAL A 10 -20.95 16.65 -36.39
CA VAL A 10 -22.20 15.90 -36.44
C VAL A 10 -21.91 14.59 -37.17
N ASP A 11 -22.24 13.45 -36.55
CA ASP A 11 -22.04 12.14 -37.16
C ASP A 11 -22.92 11.94 -38.40
N ALA A 12 -22.37 11.33 -39.42
CA ALA A 12 -23.10 11.03 -40.64
C ALA A 12 -24.08 9.88 -40.40
N GLN A 13 -25.37 10.10 -40.72
CA GLN A 13 -26.38 9.09 -40.60
C GLN A 13 -26.12 7.98 -41.61
N TYR A 14 -26.06 6.71 -41.15
CA TYR A 14 -25.78 5.57 -42.03
C TYR A 14 -26.94 5.39 -43.03
N PRO A 15 -26.69 5.31 -44.36
CA PRO A 15 -27.73 5.09 -45.33
C PRO A 15 -28.44 3.77 -45.13
N ALA A 16 -29.78 3.80 -45.20
CA ALA A 16 -30.58 2.61 -44.90
C ALA A 16 -30.40 1.48 -45.92
N ASP A 17 -30.16 1.83 -47.18
CA ASP A 17 -29.83 0.89 -48.25
C ASP A 17 -28.48 0.20 -48.03
N ALA A 18 -27.46 0.99 -47.71
CA ALA A 18 -26.13 0.48 -47.43
C ALA A 18 -26.09 -0.36 -46.14
N LEU A 19 -26.90 0.01 -45.11
CA LEU A 19 -27.02 -0.76 -43.86
C LEU A 19 -27.71 -2.12 -44.12
N SER A 20 -28.77 -2.16 -44.91
CA SER A 20 -29.47 -3.39 -45.28
C SER A 20 -28.59 -4.37 -46.09
N GLU A 21 -27.76 -3.85 -46.96
CA GLU A 21 -26.80 -4.59 -47.79
C GLU A 21 -25.45 -4.85 -47.08
N ARG A 22 -25.28 -4.42 -45.82
CA ARG A 22 -24.04 -4.52 -45.01
C ARG A 22 -22.81 -4.03 -45.72
N ARG A 23 -22.95 -2.90 -46.45
CA ARG A 23 -21.85 -2.25 -47.17
C ARG A 23 -21.23 -1.15 -46.29
N GLU A 24 -19.95 -1.16 -46.14
CA GLU A 24 -19.15 -0.12 -45.53
C GLU A 24 -18.58 0.82 -46.61
N GLY A 25 -18.25 2.05 -46.27
CA GLY A 25 -17.71 3.01 -47.21
C GLY A 25 -16.92 4.14 -46.54
N ARG A 26 -16.01 4.75 -47.30
CA ARG A 26 -15.26 5.96 -46.89
C ARG A 26 -15.36 7.02 -47.98
N VAL A 27 -15.99 8.13 -47.59
CA VAL A 27 -16.14 9.32 -48.47
C VAL A 27 -15.10 10.36 -48.09
N GLU A 28 -14.40 10.93 -49.03
CA GLU A 28 -13.55 12.09 -48.81
C GLU A 28 -14.18 13.33 -49.43
N LEU A 29 -14.31 14.41 -48.64
CA LEU A 29 -14.90 15.66 -49.09
C LEU A 29 -13.86 16.79 -49.07
N PHE A 30 -13.87 17.61 -50.13
CA PHE A 30 -13.28 18.95 -50.05
C PHE A 30 -14.26 19.88 -49.35
N VAL A 31 -13.87 20.50 -48.26
CA VAL A 31 -14.68 21.40 -47.45
C VAL A 31 -14.08 22.79 -47.49
N THR A 32 -14.85 23.76 -47.93
CA THR A 32 -14.47 25.18 -47.87
C THR A 32 -15.01 25.76 -46.56
N VAL A 33 -14.09 26.14 -45.66
CA VAL A 33 -14.41 26.77 -44.38
C VAL A 33 -14.33 28.29 -44.54
N ALA A 34 -15.39 29.00 -44.24
CA ALA A 34 -15.47 30.45 -44.26
C ALA A 34 -14.68 31.09 -43.09
N ALA A 35 -14.46 32.39 -43.17
CA ALA A 35 -13.75 33.14 -42.11
C ALA A 35 -14.51 33.20 -40.76
N ASP A 36 -15.82 32.90 -40.75
CA ASP A 36 -16.66 32.78 -39.55
C ASP A 36 -16.70 31.35 -38.99
N GLY A 37 -15.93 30.43 -39.60
CA GLY A 37 -15.88 29.01 -39.18
C GLY A 37 -17.03 28.15 -39.69
N SER A 38 -17.96 28.67 -40.51
CA SER A 38 -19.02 27.88 -41.14
C SER A 38 -18.52 27.13 -42.37
N VAL A 39 -19.23 26.04 -42.75
CA VAL A 39 -18.94 25.31 -43.98
C VAL A 39 -19.65 26.02 -45.16
N ALA A 40 -18.88 26.71 -46.02
CA ALA A 40 -19.38 27.45 -47.15
C ALA A 40 -19.69 26.57 -48.37
N ALA A 41 -18.90 25.52 -48.62
CA ALA A 41 -19.09 24.58 -49.72
C ALA A 41 -18.51 23.20 -49.39
N THR A 42 -19.08 22.15 -49.97
CA THR A 42 -18.61 20.75 -49.89
C THR A 42 -18.62 20.12 -51.30
N GLU A 43 -17.52 19.46 -51.68
CA GLU A 43 -17.39 18.71 -52.93
C GLU A 43 -16.84 17.34 -52.65
N VAL A 44 -17.30 16.29 -53.33
CA VAL A 44 -16.79 14.93 -53.19
C VAL A 44 -15.40 14.81 -53.82
N ALA A 45 -14.40 14.51 -53.04
CA ALA A 45 -13.03 14.25 -53.46
C ALA A 45 -12.82 12.78 -53.84
N SER A 46 -13.45 11.87 -53.07
CA SER A 46 -13.48 10.43 -53.36
C SER A 46 -14.83 9.88 -52.91
N SER A 47 -15.53 9.21 -53.83
CA SER A 47 -16.90 8.68 -53.65
C SER A 47 -16.83 7.25 -53.15
N ALA A 48 -17.72 6.89 -52.24
CA ALA A 48 -18.01 5.49 -51.81
C ALA A 48 -19.39 5.01 -52.29
N GLY A 49 -20.05 5.80 -53.13
CA GLY A 49 -21.40 5.58 -53.65
C GLY A 49 -22.38 6.69 -53.24
N THR A 50 -23.39 6.92 -54.08
CA THR A 50 -24.29 8.07 -53.99
C THR A 50 -24.96 8.23 -52.61
N SER A 51 -25.37 7.12 -52.01
CA SER A 51 -25.98 7.14 -50.65
C SER A 51 -25.02 7.57 -49.55
N PHE A 52 -23.79 7.06 -49.54
CA PHE A 52 -22.73 7.47 -48.62
C PHE A 52 -22.30 8.93 -48.84
N ASP A 53 -22.18 9.32 -50.10
CA ASP A 53 -21.79 10.70 -50.47
C ASP A 53 -22.82 11.71 -49.94
N THR A 54 -24.11 11.42 -50.13
CA THR A 54 -25.20 12.27 -49.64
C THR A 54 -25.20 12.41 -48.14
N ALA A 55 -25.03 11.28 -47.42
CA ALA A 55 -24.98 11.26 -45.95
C ALA A 55 -23.76 12.03 -45.41
N ALA A 56 -22.59 11.83 -46.03
CA ALA A 56 -21.37 12.53 -45.63
C ALA A 56 -21.47 14.05 -45.86
N ILE A 57 -21.99 14.49 -47.00
CA ILE A 57 -22.20 15.90 -47.31
C ILE A 57 -23.19 16.53 -46.29
N ALA A 58 -24.31 15.86 -45.97
CA ALA A 58 -25.29 16.37 -45.05
C ALA A 58 -24.68 16.57 -43.63
N ALA A 59 -23.91 15.61 -43.15
CA ALA A 59 -23.26 15.71 -41.88
C ALA A 59 -22.23 16.84 -41.83
N VAL A 60 -21.30 16.91 -42.80
CA VAL A 60 -20.21 17.88 -42.77
C VAL A 60 -20.70 19.31 -42.97
N LYS A 61 -21.82 19.55 -43.65
CA LYS A 61 -22.45 20.87 -43.73
C LYS A 61 -22.90 21.41 -42.37
N ALA A 62 -23.22 20.56 -41.42
CA ALA A 62 -23.60 20.96 -40.09
C ALA A 62 -22.39 21.14 -39.13
N TRP A 63 -21.17 20.86 -39.57
CA TRP A 63 -19.99 21.05 -38.77
C TRP A 63 -19.65 22.53 -38.59
N ARG A 64 -18.93 22.85 -37.52
CA ARG A 64 -18.34 24.15 -37.23
C ARG A 64 -16.84 24.03 -37.04
N PHE A 65 -16.12 25.01 -37.53
CA PHE A 65 -14.66 25.04 -37.45
C PHE A 65 -14.20 26.35 -36.81
N GLU A 66 -13.08 26.29 -36.12
CA GLU A 66 -12.24 27.44 -35.90
C GLU A 66 -11.57 27.78 -37.26
N PRO A 67 -11.74 29.00 -37.81
CA PRO A 67 -11.27 29.30 -39.16
C PRO A 67 -9.73 29.31 -39.26
N ALA A 68 -9.22 29.07 -40.44
CA ALA A 68 -7.79 29.25 -40.71
C ALA A 68 -7.39 30.72 -40.51
N ARG A 69 -6.19 30.94 -39.95
CA ARG A 69 -5.66 32.28 -39.67
C ARG A 69 -4.33 32.52 -40.35
N ARG A 70 -4.15 33.79 -40.84
CA ARG A 70 -2.86 34.33 -41.30
C ARG A 70 -2.50 35.48 -40.34
N GLY A 71 -1.65 35.24 -39.33
CA GLY A 71 -1.52 36.11 -38.17
C GLY A 71 -2.86 36.16 -37.44
N ASP A 72 -3.36 37.34 -37.08
CA ASP A 72 -4.64 37.52 -36.36
C ASP A 72 -5.87 37.58 -37.29
N THR A 73 -5.69 37.51 -38.63
CA THR A 73 -6.81 37.61 -39.58
C THR A 73 -7.33 36.23 -39.95
N ALA A 74 -8.65 36.00 -39.74
CA ALA A 74 -9.34 34.80 -40.19
C ALA A 74 -9.50 34.79 -41.71
N ILE A 75 -9.20 33.67 -42.35
CA ILE A 75 -9.24 33.54 -43.84
C ILE A 75 -10.05 32.31 -44.25
N VAL A 76 -10.64 32.38 -45.41
CA VAL A 76 -11.28 31.22 -46.07
C VAL A 76 -10.21 30.17 -46.42
N SER A 77 -10.55 28.90 -46.13
CA SER A 77 -9.64 27.81 -46.42
C SER A 77 -10.36 26.59 -46.96
N ARG A 78 -9.66 25.77 -47.73
CA ARG A 78 -10.17 24.50 -48.27
C ARG A 78 -9.37 23.35 -47.69
N ILE A 79 -10.06 22.39 -47.10
CA ILE A 79 -9.47 21.20 -46.45
C ILE A 79 -10.08 19.91 -47.01
N ARG A 80 -9.40 18.79 -46.81
CA ARG A 80 -9.92 17.46 -47.11
C ARG A 80 -10.39 16.77 -45.80
N VAL A 81 -11.63 16.31 -45.80
CA VAL A 81 -12.27 15.68 -44.62
C VAL A 81 -12.73 14.26 -44.99
N PRO A 82 -12.19 13.22 -44.34
CA PRO A 82 -12.68 11.85 -44.52
C PRO A 82 -13.86 11.58 -43.59
N VAL A 83 -14.91 10.90 -44.13
CA VAL A 83 -16.09 10.39 -43.42
C VAL A 83 -16.16 8.90 -43.63
N ALA A 84 -16.08 8.11 -42.59
CA ALA A 84 -16.12 6.64 -42.63
C ALA A 84 -17.46 6.12 -42.12
N PHE A 85 -18.02 5.11 -42.81
CA PHE A 85 -19.22 4.39 -42.45
C PHE A 85 -18.83 2.93 -42.17
N THR A 86 -18.89 2.54 -40.90
CA THR A 86 -18.62 1.16 -40.43
C THR A 86 -19.90 0.55 -39.84
N LEU A 87 -20.12 -0.73 -40.06
CA LEU A 87 -21.31 -1.41 -39.62
C LEU A 87 -21.36 -1.52 -38.08
N PRO A 88 -22.52 -1.28 -37.43
CA PRO A 88 -22.66 -1.50 -35.99
C PRO A 88 -22.53 -2.99 -35.67
N THR A 89 -21.68 -3.32 -34.72
CA THR A 89 -21.44 -4.69 -34.24
C THR A 89 -22.60 -5.12 -33.34
N THR A 90 -23.56 -5.88 -33.88
CA THR A 90 -24.60 -6.56 -33.09
C THR A 90 -24.07 -7.90 -32.60
N THR A 91 -24.02 -8.12 -31.31
CA THR A 91 -23.74 -9.40 -30.68
C THR A 91 -24.99 -10.28 -30.73
N PRO A 92 -25.00 -11.48 -31.35
CA PRO A 92 -26.12 -12.38 -31.29
C PRO A 92 -26.05 -13.29 -30.04
N VAL A 93 -27.20 -13.53 -29.43
CA VAL A 93 -27.43 -14.51 -28.38
C VAL A 93 -27.27 -15.93 -28.99
N PRO A 94 -26.51 -16.88 -28.43
CA PRO A 94 -26.26 -18.19 -29.03
C PRO A 94 -27.39 -19.18 -28.72
N THR A 95 -27.95 -19.77 -29.75
CA THR A 95 -28.73 -21.02 -29.68
C THR A 95 -27.78 -22.20 -29.92
N LEU A 96 -27.79 -23.18 -29.01
CA LEU A 96 -26.95 -24.38 -29.02
C LEU A 96 -27.30 -25.33 -30.19
N GLN A 97 -26.31 -25.73 -30.99
CA GLN A 97 -26.15 -27.10 -31.50
C GLN A 97 -24.68 -27.37 -31.95
N PRO A 98 -24.16 -28.61 -31.79
CA PRO A 98 -22.75 -28.89 -31.93
C PRO A 98 -22.38 -29.38 -33.34
N THR A 99 -21.43 -28.72 -33.97
CA THR A 99 -20.69 -29.31 -35.09
C THR A 99 -19.25 -28.81 -35.05
N ALA A 100 -18.31 -29.73 -35.08
CA ALA A 100 -16.89 -29.46 -35.10
C ALA A 100 -16.51 -28.60 -36.32
N ALA A 101 -15.84 -27.51 -36.07
CA ALA A 101 -15.22 -26.65 -37.08
C ALA A 101 -13.75 -26.38 -36.70
N PRO A 102 -12.89 -26.20 -37.70
CA PRO A 102 -11.43 -26.16 -37.50
C PRO A 102 -11.00 -24.99 -36.66
N GLU A 103 -9.92 -25.19 -35.92
CA GLU A 103 -9.26 -24.16 -35.09
C GLU A 103 -9.00 -22.89 -35.91
N PRO A 104 -9.39 -21.70 -35.42
CA PRO A 104 -8.93 -20.46 -36.06
C PRO A 104 -7.45 -20.29 -35.79
N GLU A 105 -6.64 -20.22 -36.82
CA GLU A 105 -5.29 -19.68 -36.76
C GLU A 105 -5.38 -18.26 -36.16
N LEU A 106 -4.96 -18.11 -34.90
CA LEU A 106 -4.73 -16.84 -34.30
C LEU A 106 -3.56 -16.19 -35.05
N ASP A 107 -3.89 -15.18 -35.84
CA ASP A 107 -2.93 -14.29 -36.49
C ASP A 107 -2.05 -13.67 -35.41
N SER A 108 -0.83 -14.20 -35.28
CA SER A 108 0.15 -13.81 -34.28
C SER A 108 0.82 -12.45 -34.58
N GLU A 109 0.34 -11.76 -35.61
CA GLU A 109 0.87 -10.48 -36.02
C GLU A 109 -0.13 -9.34 -35.72
N ARG A 110 -0.09 -8.83 -34.55
CA ARG A 110 -0.42 -7.47 -34.10
C ARG A 110 -0.98 -7.43 -32.69
N ILE A 111 -0.16 -7.80 -31.73
CA ILE A 111 -0.31 -7.12 -30.43
C ILE A 111 0.53 -5.84 -30.53
N ILE A 112 -0.06 -4.81 -31.11
CA ILE A 112 0.36 -3.46 -30.85
C ILE A 112 -0.17 -3.19 -29.44
N ASP A 113 0.73 -3.20 -28.46
CA ASP A 113 0.48 -2.60 -27.15
C ASP A 113 0.26 -1.11 -27.39
N VAL A 114 -0.94 -0.73 -27.78
CA VAL A 114 -1.36 0.68 -27.81
C VAL A 114 -1.54 1.07 -26.36
N THR A 115 -0.50 1.66 -25.78
CA THR A 115 -0.61 2.33 -24.49
C THR A 115 -1.56 3.50 -24.65
N VAL A 116 -2.84 3.30 -24.37
CA VAL A 116 -3.81 4.36 -24.22
C VAL A 116 -3.33 5.21 -23.04
N LEU A 117 -3.11 6.49 -23.28
CA LEU A 117 -2.83 7.49 -22.24
C LEU A 117 -3.87 7.38 -21.14
N GLY A 118 -3.42 6.99 -19.93
CA GLY A 118 -4.29 6.82 -18.76
C GLY A 118 -4.38 5.37 -18.24
N GLN A 119 -4.13 4.33 -19.03
CA GLN A 119 -3.97 2.98 -18.51
C GLN A 119 -2.48 2.68 -18.29
N ARG A 120 -2.07 2.67 -17.01
CA ARG A 120 -0.76 2.08 -16.66
C ARG A 120 -0.76 0.65 -17.19
N SER A 121 0.25 0.29 -17.99
CA SER A 121 0.41 -1.10 -18.43
C SER A 121 0.44 -1.97 -17.18
N LYS A 122 -0.51 -2.91 -17.05
CA LYS A 122 -0.54 -3.87 -15.95
C LYS A 122 0.81 -4.58 -15.93
N ARG A 123 1.54 -4.41 -14.83
CA ARG A 123 2.81 -5.12 -14.68
C ARG A 123 2.48 -6.61 -14.58
N PRO A 124 3.15 -7.46 -15.34
CA PRO A 124 2.90 -8.89 -15.25
C PRO A 124 3.32 -9.39 -13.86
N GLU A 125 2.52 -10.27 -13.32
CA GLU A 125 2.77 -10.94 -12.05
C GLU A 125 4.07 -11.75 -12.11
N ARG A 126 4.82 -11.79 -11.00
CA ARG A 126 6.16 -12.41 -10.96
C ARG A 126 6.20 -13.69 -10.14
N SER A 127 5.32 -13.83 -9.17
CA SER A 127 5.14 -15.03 -8.36
C SER A 127 3.66 -15.36 -8.29
N ILE A 128 3.34 -16.50 -7.74
CA ILE A 128 1.95 -16.88 -7.44
C ILE A 128 1.33 -15.95 -6.41
N SER A 129 2.14 -15.38 -5.55
CA SER A 129 1.74 -14.47 -4.47
C SER A 129 1.91 -12.98 -4.85
N ASP A 130 1.75 -12.65 -6.13
CA ASP A 130 1.73 -11.28 -6.66
C ASP A 130 0.28 -10.92 -7.04
N PHE A 131 -0.34 -10.02 -6.26
CA PHE A 131 -1.76 -9.70 -6.36
C PHE A 131 -1.96 -8.23 -6.73
N GLU A 132 -2.86 -7.97 -7.65
CA GLU A 132 -3.32 -6.62 -8.00
C GLU A 132 -4.78 -6.49 -7.60
N LEU A 133 -5.07 -5.55 -6.69
CA LEU A 133 -6.39 -5.30 -6.12
C LEU A 133 -6.87 -3.94 -6.59
N ASP A 134 -7.96 -3.92 -7.31
CA ASP A 134 -8.59 -2.70 -7.81
C ASP A 134 -9.52 -2.06 -6.76
N ARG A 135 -9.96 -0.84 -7.04
CA ARG A 135 -10.82 -0.04 -6.16
C ARG A 135 -12.09 -0.78 -5.74
N ASP A 136 -12.71 -1.58 -6.62
CA ASP A 136 -13.95 -2.28 -6.30
C ASP A 136 -13.74 -3.29 -5.16
N VAL A 137 -12.61 -4.00 -5.18
CA VAL A 137 -12.21 -4.91 -4.08
C VAL A 137 -11.85 -4.11 -2.82
N LEU A 138 -11.09 -3.01 -2.96
CA LEU A 138 -10.64 -2.20 -1.82
C LEU A 138 -11.80 -1.56 -1.05
N THR A 139 -12.86 -1.18 -1.77
CA THR A 139 -14.04 -0.51 -1.19
C THR A 139 -15.21 -1.45 -0.92
N ALA A 140 -15.05 -2.77 -1.09
CA ALA A 140 -16.11 -3.75 -0.88
C ALA A 140 -16.62 -3.77 0.57
N ALA A 141 -15.77 -3.49 1.55
CA ALA A 141 -16.13 -3.38 2.96
C ALA A 141 -15.73 -2.00 3.52
N PRO A 142 -16.31 -1.56 4.65
CA PRO A 142 -15.98 -0.28 5.25
C PRO A 142 -14.54 -0.27 5.80
N ARG A 143 -13.96 0.94 5.85
CA ARG A 143 -12.62 1.19 6.40
C ARG A 143 -12.72 2.38 7.35
N SER A 144 -12.30 2.22 8.59
CA SER A 144 -12.36 3.28 9.60
C SER A 144 -11.30 4.36 9.34
N GLU A 145 -10.20 3.97 8.71
CA GLU A 145 -9.09 4.86 8.33
C GLU A 145 -8.44 4.42 7.02
N GLY A 146 -7.61 5.29 6.43
CA GLY A 146 -7.04 5.07 5.11
C GLY A 146 -6.12 3.85 5.02
N ALA A 147 -5.30 3.58 6.03
CA ALA A 147 -4.41 2.42 6.05
C ALA A 147 -5.15 1.07 6.02
N GLU A 148 -6.41 1.01 6.48
CA GLU A 148 -7.18 -0.22 6.48
C GLU A 148 -7.60 -0.73 5.09
N VAL A 149 -7.40 0.05 4.02
CA VAL A 149 -7.55 -0.47 2.64
C VAL A 149 -6.63 -1.66 2.39
N LEU A 150 -5.51 -1.71 3.09
CA LEU A 150 -4.55 -2.82 3.03
C LEU A 150 -5.12 -4.15 3.56
N ARG A 151 -6.19 -4.14 4.37
CA ARG A 151 -6.87 -5.38 4.82
C ARG A 151 -7.41 -6.23 3.67
N ALA A 152 -7.58 -5.65 2.48
CA ALA A 152 -7.96 -6.39 1.29
C ALA A 152 -6.80 -7.26 0.74
N ALA A 153 -5.55 -7.00 1.14
CA ALA A 153 -4.39 -7.77 0.70
C ALA A 153 -4.44 -9.21 1.28
N PRO A 154 -4.20 -10.24 0.46
CA PRO A 154 -4.21 -11.61 0.92
C PRO A 154 -3.21 -11.82 2.06
N GLY A 155 -3.61 -12.55 3.09
CA GLY A 155 -2.75 -12.87 4.23
C GLY A 155 -2.30 -11.71 5.12
N LEU A 156 -2.66 -10.47 4.78
CA LEU A 156 -2.31 -9.31 5.60
C LEU A 156 -3.34 -9.10 6.71
N TYR A 157 -2.87 -9.05 7.94
CA TYR A 157 -3.63 -8.57 9.09
C TYR A 157 -3.04 -7.27 9.62
N ILE A 158 -3.89 -6.35 10.02
CA ILE A 158 -3.50 -5.05 10.58
C ILE A 158 -4.05 -4.94 12.00
N GLY A 159 -3.16 -4.86 12.97
CA GLY A 159 -3.44 -4.54 14.36
C GLY A 159 -3.34 -3.04 14.61
N ARG A 160 -4.31 -2.47 15.33
CA ARG A 160 -4.31 -1.06 15.72
C ARG A 160 -4.29 -0.94 17.23
N GLY A 161 -3.09 -0.94 17.82
CA GLY A 161 -2.90 -0.85 19.27
C GLY A 161 -2.86 0.56 19.82
N GLU A 162 -2.32 1.53 19.08
CA GLU A 162 -1.75 2.76 19.66
C GLU A 162 -2.26 4.08 19.04
N GLY A 163 -3.36 4.05 18.28
CA GLY A 163 -3.96 5.26 17.72
C GLY A 163 -3.27 5.81 16.46
N PRO A 164 -3.76 6.93 15.87
CA PRO A 164 -3.40 7.37 14.52
C PRO A 164 -2.03 8.07 14.41
N ALA A 165 -1.32 8.32 15.50
CA ALA A 165 0.01 8.93 15.49
C ALA A 165 1.14 7.90 15.60
N VAL A 166 0.83 6.60 15.61
CA VAL A 166 1.79 5.49 15.63
C VAL A 166 1.47 4.55 14.47
N ALA A 167 2.50 4.00 13.82
CA ALA A 167 2.32 3.03 12.76
C ALA A 167 1.59 1.77 13.26
N HIS A 168 0.84 1.13 12.36
CA HIS A 168 0.14 -0.11 12.67
C HIS A 168 1.10 -1.29 12.79
N ASN A 169 0.64 -2.34 13.50
CA ASN A 169 1.26 -3.65 13.42
C ASN A 169 0.75 -4.37 12.17
N TYR A 170 1.67 -4.85 11.34
CA TYR A 170 1.36 -5.58 10.12
C TYR A 170 1.81 -7.03 10.25
N MET A 171 0.94 -7.97 9.97
CA MET A 171 1.27 -9.39 9.93
C MET A 171 1.06 -9.90 8.51
N LEU A 172 2.12 -10.37 7.87
CA LEU A 172 2.08 -10.85 6.49
C LEU A 172 2.96 -12.07 6.33
N ARG A 173 2.45 -13.15 5.74
CA ARG A 173 3.24 -14.33 5.33
C ARG A 173 4.07 -14.96 6.47
N GLY A 174 3.57 -14.88 7.70
CA GLY A 174 4.29 -15.39 8.88
C GLY A 174 5.39 -14.47 9.41
N PHE A 175 5.39 -13.22 8.99
CA PHE A 175 6.16 -12.15 9.61
C PHE A 175 5.25 -11.31 10.51
N ASP A 176 5.71 -11.04 11.70
CA ASP A 176 5.25 -9.95 12.54
C ASP A 176 6.08 -8.72 12.16
N ALA A 177 5.62 -8.03 11.13
CA ALA A 177 6.26 -6.82 10.66
C ALA A 177 5.81 -5.64 11.53
N ASP A 178 6.23 -5.67 12.79
CA ASP A 178 5.89 -4.64 13.76
C ASP A 178 6.25 -3.27 13.22
N HIS A 179 5.23 -2.40 13.07
CA HIS A 179 5.36 -1.08 12.45
C HIS A 179 5.94 -1.06 11.02
N GLY A 180 5.96 -2.21 10.30
CA GLY A 180 6.30 -2.28 8.87
C GLY A 180 7.70 -2.80 8.52
N GLN A 181 8.50 -3.24 9.49
CA GLN A 181 9.93 -3.58 9.33
C GLN A 181 10.28 -4.58 8.21
N ASP A 182 9.39 -5.51 7.87
CA ASP A 182 9.63 -6.59 6.90
C ASP A 182 8.81 -6.44 5.61
N ILE A 183 8.09 -5.32 5.46
CA ILE A 183 7.27 -5.02 4.29
C ILE A 183 7.72 -3.69 3.69
N ALA A 184 8.15 -3.68 2.43
CA ALA A 184 8.47 -2.44 1.73
C ALA A 184 7.19 -1.76 1.24
N PHE A 185 6.85 -0.61 1.81
CA PHE A 185 5.69 0.19 1.40
C PHE A 185 6.10 1.31 0.45
N ARG A 186 5.32 1.47 -0.63
CA ARG A 186 5.43 2.60 -1.55
C ARG A 186 4.06 3.22 -1.79
N VAL A 187 3.98 4.53 -1.76
CA VAL A 187 2.75 5.29 -2.03
C VAL A 187 3.01 6.24 -3.19
N GLY A 188 2.31 6.06 -4.29
CA GLY A 188 2.53 6.85 -5.51
C GLY A 188 3.99 6.75 -6.05
N GLY A 189 4.72 5.68 -5.73
CA GLY A 189 6.13 5.48 -6.08
C GLY A 189 7.14 5.99 -5.04
N LEU A 190 6.69 6.71 -4.00
CA LEU A 190 7.53 7.18 -2.89
C LEU A 190 7.73 6.06 -1.87
N PRO A 191 8.95 5.74 -1.42
CA PRO A 191 9.19 4.79 -0.35
C PRO A 191 8.78 5.40 0.99
N ILE A 192 8.15 4.59 1.86
CA ILE A 192 7.60 5.04 3.14
C ILE A 192 8.44 4.61 4.33
N ASN A 193 9.03 3.41 4.29
CA ASN A 193 9.82 2.87 5.39
C ASN A 193 11.01 3.78 5.76
N LEU A 194 11.20 4.00 7.04
CA LEU A 194 12.33 4.76 7.59
C LEU A 194 13.42 3.80 8.09
N PRO A 195 14.65 3.87 7.55
CA PRO A 195 15.75 3.09 8.08
C PRO A 195 16.16 3.62 9.46
N SER A 196 16.50 2.68 10.36
CA SER A 196 17.02 3.02 11.70
C SER A 196 16.16 3.97 12.54
N HIS A 197 14.82 3.85 12.46
CA HIS A 197 13.90 4.59 13.32
C HIS A 197 14.05 4.16 14.78
N ILE A 198 13.85 5.11 15.74
CA ILE A 198 14.03 4.85 17.19
C ILE A 198 13.10 3.75 17.70
N HIS A 199 11.87 3.69 17.20
CA HIS A 199 10.83 2.73 17.61
C HIS A 199 10.95 1.37 16.92
N GLY A 200 11.57 1.30 15.74
CA GLY A 200 11.79 0.05 15.01
C GLY A 200 12.45 0.26 13.65
N GLN A 201 13.23 -0.73 13.21
CA GLN A 201 13.85 -0.73 11.89
C GLN A 201 12.77 -0.82 10.80
N GLY A 202 12.84 0.03 9.75
CA GLY A 202 11.88 0.00 8.66
C GLY A 202 10.50 0.58 8.99
N TYR A 203 10.40 1.40 10.03
CA TYR A 203 9.14 2.01 10.48
C TYR A 203 8.34 2.64 9.34
N ALA A 204 7.09 2.24 9.17
CA ALA A 204 6.21 2.64 8.07
C ALA A 204 4.85 3.10 8.61
N ASP A 205 4.77 4.38 8.96
CA ASP A 205 3.50 5.02 9.29
C ASP A 205 2.72 5.34 8.00
N LEU A 206 1.50 4.80 7.88
CA LEU A 206 0.54 5.03 6.82
C LEU A 206 -0.68 5.85 7.28
N GLY A 207 -0.62 6.48 8.46
CA GLY A 207 -1.70 7.30 9.01
C GLY A 207 -2.12 8.48 8.11
N PHE A 208 -1.22 8.92 7.22
CA PHE A 208 -1.52 9.96 6.23
C PHE A 208 -2.42 9.49 5.09
N LEU A 209 -2.62 8.19 4.90
CA LEU A 209 -3.31 7.65 3.74
C LEU A 209 -4.80 8.00 3.79
N ILE A 210 -5.30 8.61 2.71
CA ILE A 210 -6.72 8.91 2.50
C ILE A 210 -7.28 7.79 1.62
N GLY A 211 -8.04 6.86 2.19
CA GLY A 211 -8.54 5.67 1.49
C GLY A 211 -9.39 5.99 0.26
N ASP A 212 -10.11 7.12 0.27
CA ASP A 212 -10.95 7.60 -0.83
C ASP A 212 -10.16 7.88 -2.13
N VAL A 213 -8.85 8.15 -2.02
CA VAL A 213 -7.95 8.38 -3.18
C VAL A 213 -6.94 7.28 -3.41
N VAL A 214 -7.16 6.10 -2.84
CA VAL A 214 -6.43 4.90 -3.23
C VAL A 214 -7.14 4.26 -4.42
N ASP A 215 -6.40 4.08 -5.51
CA ASP A 215 -6.93 3.52 -6.75
C ASP A 215 -6.73 2.01 -6.84
N SER A 216 -5.54 1.55 -6.54
CA SER A 216 -5.23 0.12 -6.53
C SER A 216 -4.08 -0.19 -5.58
N LEU A 217 -3.99 -1.44 -5.17
CA LEU A 217 -2.85 -2.01 -4.45
C LEU A 217 -2.21 -3.09 -5.30
N ARG A 218 -0.89 -3.09 -5.33
CA ARG A 218 -0.12 -4.23 -5.75
C ARG A 218 0.64 -4.81 -4.57
N VAL A 219 0.35 -6.05 -4.25
CA VAL A 219 0.95 -6.81 -3.16
C VAL A 219 1.83 -7.89 -3.77
N SER A 220 3.13 -7.78 -3.61
CA SER A 220 4.11 -8.76 -4.09
C SER A 220 4.76 -9.44 -2.89
N GLU A 221 4.22 -10.58 -2.50
CA GLU A 221 4.74 -11.34 -1.36
C GLU A 221 6.01 -12.10 -1.72
N GLY A 222 6.92 -12.22 -0.75
CA GLY A 222 8.26 -12.77 -0.95
C GLY A 222 9.18 -11.80 -1.71
N VAL A 223 10.33 -12.29 -2.16
CA VAL A 223 11.44 -11.47 -2.70
C VAL A 223 11.75 -11.77 -4.17
N ALA A 224 10.74 -12.09 -4.98
CA ALA A 224 10.93 -12.50 -6.38
C ALA A 224 11.06 -11.32 -7.38
N ASP A 225 10.72 -10.08 -7.00
CA ASP A 225 10.87 -8.91 -7.87
C ASP A 225 12.21 -8.20 -7.64
N PRO A 226 13.07 -8.04 -8.67
CA PRO A 226 14.36 -7.32 -8.55
C PRO A 226 14.23 -5.85 -8.12
N ARG A 227 13.04 -5.26 -8.23
CA ARG A 227 12.77 -3.89 -7.74
C ARG A 227 12.61 -3.80 -6.22
N GLN A 228 12.43 -4.95 -5.55
CA GLN A 228 12.35 -5.03 -4.10
C GLN A 228 13.75 -4.89 -3.51
N GLY A 229 14.01 -3.79 -2.81
CA GLY A 229 15.25 -3.52 -2.07
C GLY A 229 15.10 -3.87 -0.59
N ASP A 230 15.66 -3.01 0.26
CA ASP A 230 15.56 -3.12 1.71
C ASP A 230 14.08 -3.17 2.18
N PHE A 231 13.84 -3.82 3.33
CA PHE A 231 12.53 -4.06 3.97
C PHE A 231 11.57 -4.98 3.22
N ALA A 232 11.85 -5.43 2.01
CA ALA A 232 10.96 -6.34 1.27
C ALA A 232 11.17 -7.82 1.64
N VAL A 233 11.26 -8.15 2.92
CA VAL A 233 11.52 -9.51 3.41
C VAL A 233 10.30 -10.40 3.31
N ALA A 234 9.16 -9.96 3.84
CA ALA A 234 7.85 -10.58 3.65
C ALA A 234 7.27 -10.27 2.26
N GLY A 235 7.63 -9.12 1.72
CA GLY A 235 7.18 -8.65 0.42
C GLY A 235 7.14 -7.13 0.31
N SER A 236 6.47 -6.64 -0.73
CA SER A 236 6.25 -5.21 -0.94
C SER A 236 4.80 -4.88 -1.27
N ILE A 237 4.35 -3.70 -0.88
CA ILE A 237 3.03 -3.17 -1.16
C ILE A 237 3.17 -1.81 -1.86
N ASP A 238 2.79 -1.76 -3.13
CA ASP A 238 2.74 -0.54 -3.92
C ASP A 238 1.30 0.00 -3.92
N ILE A 239 1.07 1.15 -3.30
CA ILE A 239 -0.22 1.83 -3.21
C ILE A 239 -0.30 2.87 -4.32
N GLN A 240 -1.23 2.69 -5.25
CA GLN A 240 -1.47 3.63 -6.33
C GLN A 240 -2.55 4.62 -5.92
N LEU A 241 -2.30 5.89 -6.23
CA LEU A 241 -3.21 6.98 -5.88
C LEU A 241 -3.96 7.48 -7.12
N GLY A 242 -5.22 7.85 -6.94
CA GLY A 242 -6.08 8.40 -7.98
C GLY A 242 -7.45 8.78 -7.43
N ALA A 243 -8.12 9.77 -8.04
CA ALA A 243 -9.49 10.13 -7.71
C ALA A 243 -10.47 9.26 -8.51
N ALA A 244 -11.48 8.68 -7.83
CA ALA A 244 -12.53 7.91 -8.47
C ALA A 244 -13.47 8.77 -9.31
N GLU A 245 -13.77 9.96 -8.79
CA GLU A 245 -14.72 10.91 -9.38
C GLU A 245 -14.02 12.19 -9.76
N ARG A 246 -14.50 12.86 -10.80
CA ARG A 246 -14.04 14.18 -11.25
C ARG A 246 -14.88 15.27 -10.62
N GLY A 247 -14.40 16.52 -10.67
CA GLY A 247 -15.01 17.64 -9.96
C GLY A 247 -14.55 17.75 -8.52
N ALA A 248 -15.23 18.57 -7.75
CA ALA A 248 -15.02 18.73 -6.31
C ALA A 248 -16.04 17.87 -5.54
N ARG A 249 -15.58 17.23 -4.46
CA ARG A 249 -16.45 16.46 -3.57
C ARG A 249 -16.15 16.80 -2.12
N LEU A 250 -17.19 16.99 -1.35
CA LEU A 250 -17.15 17.19 0.09
C LEU A 250 -17.83 16.01 0.78
N ARG A 251 -17.19 15.40 1.79
CA ARG A 251 -17.80 14.36 2.63
C ARG A 251 -17.62 14.74 4.09
N SER A 252 -18.72 14.83 4.82
CA SER A 252 -18.75 15.02 6.26
C SER A 252 -19.24 13.74 6.91
N SER A 253 -18.54 13.28 7.95
CA SER A 253 -18.89 12.05 8.67
C SER A 253 -18.91 12.31 10.16
N TYR A 254 -19.86 11.67 10.85
CA TYR A 254 -19.98 11.70 12.30
C TYR A 254 -20.38 10.31 12.81
N GLY A 255 -19.78 9.89 13.92
CA GLY A 255 -20.01 8.55 14.42
C GLY A 255 -19.76 8.36 15.91
N SER A 256 -19.65 7.10 16.31
CA SER A 256 -19.38 6.68 17.67
C SER A 256 -18.15 7.36 18.23
N PHE A 257 -18.11 7.56 19.56
CA PHE A 257 -17.00 8.18 20.29
C PHE A 257 -16.69 9.61 19.86
N ASN A 258 -17.74 10.38 19.49
CA ASN A 258 -17.62 11.74 18.98
C ASN A 258 -16.65 11.87 17.79
N THR A 259 -16.55 10.78 16.98
CA THR A 259 -15.68 10.78 15.81
C THR A 259 -16.27 11.68 14.72
N PHE A 260 -15.49 12.65 14.30
CA PHE A 260 -15.79 13.55 13.21
C PHE A 260 -14.71 13.44 12.14
N ARG A 261 -15.12 13.29 10.86
CA ARG A 261 -14.23 13.29 9.71
C ARG A 261 -14.76 14.25 8.66
N GLN A 262 -13.90 15.13 8.17
CA GLN A 262 -14.13 16.00 7.04
C GLN A 262 -13.15 15.68 5.93
N LEU A 263 -13.67 15.36 4.74
CA LEU A 263 -12.88 15.07 3.56
C LEU A 263 -13.31 15.99 2.42
N MET A 264 -12.33 16.56 1.74
CA MET A 264 -12.50 17.27 0.47
C MET A 264 -11.59 16.61 -0.58
N THR A 265 -12.13 16.25 -1.74
CA THR A 265 -11.37 15.79 -2.89
C THR A 265 -11.69 16.65 -4.11
N TRP A 266 -10.72 16.79 -4.98
CA TRP A 266 -10.86 17.51 -6.25
C TRP A 266 -10.03 16.85 -7.33
N ALA A 267 -10.59 16.72 -8.53
CA ALA A 267 -9.89 16.31 -9.74
C ALA A 267 -10.45 17.06 -10.94
N PRO A 268 -9.62 17.47 -11.92
CA PRO A 268 -10.07 18.24 -13.08
C PRO A 268 -11.19 17.50 -13.84
N PRO A 269 -12.31 18.16 -14.20
CA PRO A 269 -13.44 17.51 -14.86
C PRO A 269 -13.09 16.90 -16.23
N GLU A 270 -12.25 17.57 -16.98
CA GLU A 270 -11.92 17.21 -18.36
C GLU A 270 -10.60 16.44 -18.51
N ALA A 271 -9.86 16.25 -17.42
CA ALA A 271 -8.57 15.59 -17.50
C ALA A 271 -8.69 14.07 -17.36
N GLU A 272 -8.29 13.34 -18.38
CA GLU A 272 -8.11 11.89 -18.31
C GLU A 272 -6.87 11.50 -17.49
N ASN A 273 -6.12 12.48 -16.97
CA ASN A 273 -4.90 12.26 -16.23
C ASN A 273 -5.17 11.99 -14.74
N GLU A 274 -4.13 11.54 -14.05
CA GLU A 274 -4.15 11.19 -12.63
C GLU A 274 -4.00 12.44 -11.72
N THR A 275 -4.32 13.65 -12.19
CA THR A 275 -4.26 14.87 -11.38
C THR A 275 -5.41 14.91 -10.40
N PHE A 276 -5.11 15.11 -9.12
CA PHE A 276 -6.10 15.26 -8.05
C PHE A 276 -5.48 15.92 -6.80
N GLY A 277 -6.35 16.38 -5.92
CA GLY A 277 -6.01 16.78 -4.55
C GLY A 277 -7.03 16.22 -3.57
N ALA A 278 -6.57 15.88 -2.36
CA ALA A 278 -7.41 15.43 -1.27
C ALA A 278 -6.90 16.01 0.05
N VAL A 279 -7.80 16.50 0.89
CA VAL A 279 -7.50 16.98 2.24
C VAL A 279 -8.51 16.37 3.21
N GLN A 280 -8.00 15.83 4.31
CA GLN A 280 -8.79 15.21 5.36
C GLN A 280 -8.43 15.77 6.72
N TYR A 281 -9.43 16.01 7.55
CA TYR A 281 -9.31 16.21 8.98
C TYR A 281 -10.15 15.19 9.72
N MET A 282 -9.63 14.63 10.81
CA MET A 282 -10.33 13.69 11.67
C MET A 282 -10.04 14.00 13.13
N ARG A 283 -11.05 13.83 13.98
CA ARG A 283 -10.92 13.84 15.44
C ARG A 283 -11.82 12.80 16.06
N THR A 284 -11.46 12.27 17.22
CA THR A 284 -12.26 11.35 18.03
C THR A 284 -11.91 11.50 19.50
N ASP A 285 -12.87 11.26 20.39
CA ASP A 285 -12.61 11.16 21.83
C ASP A 285 -12.07 9.75 22.20
N GLY A 286 -12.16 8.77 21.27
CA GLY A 286 -11.76 7.39 21.46
C GLY A 286 -12.77 6.56 22.26
N PHE A 287 -12.64 5.23 22.16
CA PHE A 287 -13.62 4.29 22.75
C PHE A 287 -13.35 3.94 24.24
N GLY A 288 -12.55 4.72 24.92
CA GLY A 288 -12.21 4.48 26.34
C GLY A 288 -11.30 5.56 26.88
N GLN A 289 -10.69 5.31 28.04
CA GLN A 289 -9.83 6.29 28.68
C GLN A 289 -8.53 6.48 27.91
N ASN A 290 -8.03 7.72 27.88
CA ASN A 290 -6.75 8.11 27.29
C ASN A 290 -6.58 7.65 25.83
N ARG A 291 -7.59 7.93 24.97
CA ARG A 291 -7.62 7.49 23.55
C ARG A 291 -8.08 8.59 22.60
N ALA A 292 -8.09 9.84 23.06
CA ALA A 292 -8.45 10.94 22.18
C ALA A 292 -7.39 11.15 21.10
N ALA A 293 -7.87 11.45 19.89
CA ALA A 293 -6.95 11.63 18.76
C ALA A 293 -7.47 12.65 17.76
N GLN A 294 -6.52 13.27 17.04
CA GLN A 294 -6.79 14.15 15.92
C GLN A 294 -5.70 14.02 14.86
N SER A 295 -6.09 14.14 13.60
CA SER A 295 -5.15 14.11 12.47
C SER A 295 -5.62 14.98 11.33
N GLY A 296 -4.64 15.51 10.57
CA GLY A 296 -4.83 16.21 9.32
C GLY A 296 -3.93 15.60 8.24
N SER A 297 -4.47 15.32 7.06
CA SER A 297 -3.73 14.76 5.94
C SER A 297 -4.05 15.51 4.66
N GLY A 298 -3.04 15.75 3.82
CA GLY A 298 -3.18 16.26 2.47
C GLY A 298 -2.38 15.42 1.49
N VAL A 299 -3.00 15.06 0.37
CA VAL A 299 -2.38 14.31 -0.73
C VAL A 299 -2.70 15.01 -2.03
N PHE A 300 -1.66 15.36 -2.79
CA PHE A 300 -1.78 16.05 -4.06
C PHE A 300 -0.96 15.36 -5.11
N GLN A 301 -1.52 15.16 -6.29
CA GLN A 301 -0.81 14.65 -7.45
C GLN A 301 -1.15 15.50 -8.67
N LEU A 302 -0.11 15.96 -9.34
CA LEU A 302 -0.21 16.68 -10.60
C LEU A 302 0.48 15.88 -11.70
N ARG A 303 -0.19 15.65 -12.81
CA ARG A 303 0.38 15.04 -14.01
C ARG A 303 0.25 15.97 -15.20
N ALA A 304 1.33 16.14 -15.94
CA ALA A 304 1.39 16.98 -17.12
C ALA A 304 2.32 16.36 -18.17
N GLY A 305 2.20 16.78 -19.42
CA GLY A 305 3.06 16.34 -20.51
C GLY A 305 2.30 15.65 -21.64
N SER A 306 3.02 14.83 -22.41
CA SER A 306 2.51 14.11 -23.57
C SER A 306 2.57 12.60 -23.35
N ALA A 307 2.12 11.80 -24.34
CA ALA A 307 2.26 10.36 -24.37
C ALA A 307 3.72 9.89 -24.29
N GLU A 308 4.63 10.63 -24.93
CA GLU A 308 6.04 10.26 -24.99
C GLU A 308 6.81 10.73 -23.77
N LEU A 309 6.47 11.90 -23.21
CA LEU A 309 7.14 12.46 -22.05
C LEU A 309 6.11 13.08 -21.11
N SER A 310 5.91 12.48 -19.97
CA SER A 310 5.02 12.99 -18.94
C SER A 310 5.75 13.19 -17.62
N TYR A 311 5.29 14.17 -16.87
CA TYR A 311 5.81 14.53 -15.57
C TYR A 311 4.72 14.32 -14.51
N ARG A 312 5.12 13.82 -13.35
CA ARG A 312 4.23 13.64 -12.20
C ARG A 312 4.90 14.22 -10.95
N ALA A 313 4.25 15.21 -10.36
CA ALA A 313 4.60 15.73 -9.04
C ALA A 313 3.61 15.17 -8.01
N ILE A 314 4.08 14.75 -6.86
CA ILE A 314 3.27 14.25 -5.75
C ILE A 314 3.71 14.93 -4.45
N GLY A 315 2.75 15.34 -3.63
CA GLY A 315 2.97 15.89 -2.31
C GLY A 315 2.06 15.22 -1.30
N ILE A 316 2.64 14.85 -0.15
CA ILE A 316 1.95 14.27 0.99
C ILE A 316 2.32 15.08 2.21
N VAL A 317 1.33 15.54 2.97
CA VAL A 317 1.50 16.21 4.25
C VAL A 317 0.61 15.56 5.29
N HIS A 318 1.12 15.38 6.50
CA HIS A 318 0.38 14.75 7.60
C HIS A 318 0.83 15.29 8.94
N ALA A 319 -0.11 15.45 9.85
CA ALA A 319 0.14 15.67 11.25
C ALA A 319 -0.92 14.92 12.06
N ALA A 320 -0.48 14.19 13.08
CA ALA A 320 -1.37 13.45 13.97
C ALA A 320 -0.90 13.58 15.43
N ARG A 321 -1.86 13.58 16.33
CA ARG A 321 -1.66 13.50 17.77
C ARG A 321 -2.65 12.52 18.35
N SER A 322 -2.21 11.66 19.26
CA SER A 322 -3.07 10.75 20.01
C SER A 322 -2.64 10.64 21.46
N ASP A 323 -3.61 10.54 22.34
CA ASP A 323 -3.41 10.04 23.70
C ASP A 323 -3.42 8.50 23.62
N LEU A 324 -2.63 7.83 24.47
CA LEU A 324 -2.45 6.38 24.45
C LEU A 324 -2.88 5.78 25.78
N ALA A 325 -3.75 4.78 25.73
CA ALA A 325 -4.19 4.07 26.93
C ALA A 325 -3.11 3.16 27.53
N GLY A 326 -2.09 2.82 26.70
CA GLY A 326 -1.08 1.83 27.02
C GLY A 326 -1.63 0.40 27.00
N VAL A 327 -0.81 -0.53 27.45
CA VAL A 327 -1.16 -1.95 27.57
C VAL A 327 -1.59 -2.27 28.99
N LEU A 328 -2.57 -3.15 29.12
CA LEU A 328 -3.16 -3.57 30.41
C LEU A 328 -2.79 -5.02 30.70
N ARG A 329 -2.35 -5.31 31.91
CA ARG A 329 -2.10 -6.67 32.36
C ARG A 329 -3.41 -7.46 32.46
N GLN A 330 -3.51 -8.61 31.81
CA GLN A 330 -4.72 -9.42 31.76
C GLN A 330 -5.20 -9.79 33.17
N GLY A 331 -4.28 -10.15 34.08
CA GLY A 331 -4.62 -10.48 35.47
C GLY A 331 -5.23 -9.31 36.27
N ASP A 332 -4.94 -8.05 35.89
CA ASP A 332 -5.55 -6.89 36.51
C ASP A 332 -6.96 -6.64 36.00
N ILE A 333 -7.20 -6.96 34.73
CA ILE A 333 -8.54 -6.93 34.15
C ILE A 333 -9.42 -8.03 34.79
N ASP A 334 -8.89 -9.25 34.87
CA ASP A 334 -9.62 -10.42 35.46
C ASP A 334 -9.93 -10.21 36.93
N ALA A 335 -9.07 -9.55 37.68
CA ALA A 335 -9.26 -9.17 39.06
C ALA A 335 -10.15 -7.91 39.25
N GLY A 336 -10.60 -7.26 38.17
CA GLY A 336 -11.42 -6.05 38.23
C GLY A 336 -10.67 -4.79 38.71
N ARG A 337 -9.32 -4.80 38.72
CA ARG A 337 -8.52 -3.62 39.11
C ARG A 337 -8.51 -2.55 38.02
N VAL A 338 -8.67 -2.93 36.76
CA VAL A 338 -8.80 -2.02 35.61
C VAL A 338 -9.81 -2.59 34.62
N CYS A 339 -10.61 -1.74 33.98
CA CYS A 339 -11.56 -2.19 32.97
C CYS A 339 -10.85 -2.40 31.63
N PHE A 340 -11.42 -3.24 30.73
CA PHE A 340 -10.81 -3.64 29.46
C PHE A 340 -10.43 -2.47 28.53
N SER A 341 -11.26 -1.43 28.45
CA SER A 341 -11.01 -0.23 27.62
C SER A 341 -10.50 0.97 28.43
N CYS A 342 -10.09 0.74 29.69
CA CYS A 342 -9.51 1.77 30.54
C CYS A 342 -8.00 1.97 30.28
N SER A 343 -7.43 2.86 31.05
CA SER A 343 -5.99 3.04 31.28
C SER A 343 -5.74 2.95 32.78
N TYR A 344 -4.52 2.59 33.22
CA TYR A 344 -4.16 2.72 34.62
C TYR A 344 -4.28 4.18 35.08
N GLU A 345 -4.65 4.41 36.35
CA GLU A 345 -4.94 5.76 36.82
C GLU A 345 -3.71 6.57 37.24
N HIS A 346 -2.56 5.94 37.34
CA HIS A 346 -1.32 6.61 37.71
C HIS A 346 -0.87 7.66 36.67
N PRO A 347 -0.25 8.79 37.08
CA PRO A 347 0.24 9.82 36.16
C PRO A 347 1.15 9.28 35.06
N THR A 348 2.01 8.28 35.35
CA THR A 348 2.88 7.65 34.36
C THR A 348 2.13 6.91 33.24
N ALA A 349 0.91 6.42 33.52
CA ALA A 349 0.04 5.81 32.51
C ALA A 349 -0.77 6.87 31.73
N ARG A 350 -1.21 7.92 32.42
CA ARG A 350 -2.02 9.00 31.81
C ARG A 350 -1.22 9.96 30.93
N ALA A 351 0.10 10.01 31.11
CA ALA A 351 0.98 10.84 30.32
C ALA A 351 1.37 10.25 28.96
N GLN A 352 0.91 9.01 28.66
CA GLN A 352 1.21 8.35 27.39
C GLN A 352 0.53 9.07 26.24
N ASN A 353 1.30 9.40 25.20
CA ASN A 353 0.82 10.10 24.00
C ASN A 353 1.80 9.94 22.83
N ALA A 354 1.33 10.20 21.61
CA ALA A 354 2.15 10.20 20.42
C ALA A 354 1.89 11.44 19.56
N LEU A 355 2.90 11.83 18.80
CA LEU A 355 2.85 12.87 17.78
C LEU A 355 3.62 12.38 16.55
N ALA A 356 3.02 12.50 15.38
CA ALA A 356 3.66 12.21 14.10
C ALA A 356 3.43 13.37 13.14
N GLU A 357 4.49 13.77 12.45
CA GLU A 357 4.44 14.78 11.37
C GLU A 357 5.25 14.26 10.19
N ARG A 358 4.69 14.40 8.99
CA ARG A 358 5.33 13.93 7.74
C ARG A 358 5.11 14.90 6.61
N VAL A 359 6.15 15.17 5.84
CA VAL A 359 6.08 15.83 4.54
C VAL A 359 6.89 15.01 3.54
N LEU A 360 6.27 14.60 2.46
CA LEU A 360 6.93 13.89 1.35
C LEU A 360 6.63 14.62 0.05
N LEU A 361 7.65 14.92 -0.71
CA LEU A 361 7.55 15.52 -2.04
C LEU A 361 8.30 14.65 -3.04
N GLY A 362 7.67 14.35 -4.15
CA GLY A 362 8.29 13.57 -5.22
C GLY A 362 8.01 14.15 -6.59
N PHE A 363 8.98 14.00 -7.47
CA PHE A 363 8.88 14.35 -8.88
C PHE A 363 9.35 13.19 -9.73
N PHE A 364 8.57 12.82 -10.75
CA PHE A 364 8.86 11.73 -11.64
C PHE A 364 8.71 12.22 -13.10
N ALA A 365 9.59 11.75 -13.96
CA ALA A 365 9.51 11.92 -15.40
C ALA A 365 9.44 10.55 -16.06
N ASP A 366 8.36 10.28 -16.79
CA ASP A 366 8.11 9.06 -17.52
C ASP A 366 8.32 9.31 -19.02
N TYR A 367 9.17 8.52 -19.63
CA TYR A 367 9.49 8.57 -21.06
C TYR A 367 9.06 7.26 -21.73
N ASN A 368 8.23 7.36 -22.77
CA ASN A 368 7.69 6.22 -23.50
C ASN A 368 7.95 6.39 -25.00
N LYS A 369 8.64 5.46 -25.62
CA LYS A 369 8.86 5.42 -27.07
C LYS A 369 7.78 4.62 -27.80
N PRO A 370 7.42 4.97 -29.01
CA PRO A 370 6.55 4.16 -29.87
C PRO A 370 7.09 2.74 -30.11
N SER A 371 8.41 2.54 -30.00
CA SER A 371 9.06 1.22 -30.08
C SER A 371 8.78 0.29 -28.89
N GLY A 372 8.11 0.78 -27.83
CA GLY A 372 7.85 0.06 -26.59
C GLY A 372 8.97 0.19 -25.55
N ALA A 373 10.05 0.88 -25.84
CA ALA A 373 11.03 1.24 -24.82
C ALA A 373 10.47 2.33 -23.91
N ASN A 374 10.71 2.22 -22.60
CA ASN A 374 10.28 3.22 -21.64
C ASN A 374 11.34 3.46 -20.57
N GLY A 375 11.29 4.63 -19.96
CA GLY A 375 12.16 5.04 -18.86
C GLY A 375 11.39 5.86 -17.85
N GLN A 376 11.83 5.80 -16.61
CA GLN A 376 11.33 6.63 -15.52
C GLN A 376 12.50 7.13 -14.69
N TRP A 377 12.48 8.40 -14.37
CA TRP A 377 13.39 9.03 -13.41
C TRP A 377 12.54 9.66 -12.32
N GLY A 378 13.00 9.58 -11.10
CA GLY A 378 12.32 10.18 -9.96
C GLY A 378 13.32 10.77 -8.98
N ALA A 379 12.90 11.85 -8.32
CA ALA A 379 13.58 12.43 -7.18
C ALA A 379 12.55 12.69 -6.09
N PHE A 380 12.95 12.52 -4.83
CA PHE A 380 12.06 12.80 -3.70
C PHE A 380 12.84 13.34 -2.51
N ILE A 381 12.12 14.09 -1.68
CA ILE A 381 12.56 14.58 -0.38
C ILE A 381 11.47 14.28 0.64
N GLY A 382 11.89 13.88 1.84
CA GLY A 382 11.00 13.59 2.96
C GLY A 382 11.48 14.23 4.25
N TYR A 383 10.55 14.65 5.08
CA TYR A 383 10.76 15.04 6.46
C TYR A 383 9.77 14.30 7.34
N ASP A 384 10.28 13.64 8.37
CA ASP A 384 9.51 12.92 9.39
C ASP A 384 9.92 13.37 10.77
N ASN A 385 8.94 13.64 11.62
CA ASN A 385 9.12 13.96 13.04
C ASN A 385 8.17 13.11 13.86
N PHE A 386 8.73 12.36 14.80
CA PHE A 386 7.99 11.43 15.64
C PHE A 386 8.36 11.63 17.10
N ARG A 387 7.36 11.58 17.97
CA ARG A 387 7.53 11.54 19.42
C ARG A 387 6.50 10.58 20.01
N LEU A 388 6.97 9.65 20.82
CA LEU A 388 6.14 8.69 21.53
C LEU A 388 6.51 8.73 23.01
N GLN A 389 5.51 8.80 23.86
CA GLN A 389 5.64 8.64 25.30
C GLN A 389 4.80 7.43 25.73
N GLU A 390 5.45 6.40 26.24
CA GLU A 390 4.81 5.13 26.59
C GLU A 390 5.39 4.52 27.86
N ASN A 391 4.59 3.65 28.50
CA ASN A 391 5.01 2.89 29.66
C ASN A 391 4.40 1.48 29.61
N PHE A 392 5.22 0.51 29.28
CA PHE A 392 4.82 -0.91 29.24
C PHE A 392 4.94 -1.58 30.60
N THR A 393 6.00 -1.28 31.36
CA THR A 393 6.41 -2.04 32.54
C THR A 393 5.92 -1.48 33.88
N GLY A 394 5.23 -0.33 33.83
CA GLY A 394 4.73 0.34 35.04
C GLY A 394 5.85 0.95 35.88
N PHE A 395 6.34 0.21 36.88
CA PHE A 395 7.39 0.64 37.82
C PHE A 395 8.56 -0.35 37.87
N LEU A 396 8.58 -1.39 37.01
CA LEU A 396 9.49 -2.53 37.11
C LEU A 396 10.95 -2.14 36.85
N GLN A 397 11.22 -1.32 35.85
CA GLN A 397 12.59 -0.99 35.45
C GLN A 397 13.33 -0.15 36.49
N ARG A 398 12.61 0.68 37.21
CA ARG A 398 13.21 1.49 38.28
C ARG A 398 13.59 0.68 39.53
N SER A 399 13.03 -0.48 39.70
CA SER A 399 13.50 -1.38 40.77
C SER A 399 14.92 -1.87 40.53
N ARG A 400 15.46 -1.72 39.31
CA ARG A 400 16.88 -1.96 38.99
C ARG A 400 17.79 -0.82 39.46
N SER A 401 17.27 0.42 39.61
CA SER A 401 18.01 1.54 40.19
C SER A 401 17.79 1.55 41.71
N LEU A 402 18.80 1.96 42.46
CA LEU A 402 18.82 1.94 43.93
C LEU A 402 17.79 2.89 44.61
N ASP A 403 17.05 3.69 43.79
CA ASP A 403 16.08 4.67 44.26
C ASP A 403 14.64 4.08 44.23
N ARG A 404 14.34 3.23 45.20
CA ARG A 404 13.04 2.54 45.34
C ARG A 404 11.90 3.44 45.79
N THR A 405 12.14 4.70 46.12
CA THR A 405 11.16 5.55 46.83
C THR A 405 10.48 6.62 45.98
N SER A 406 10.82 6.76 44.70
CA SER A 406 10.41 7.97 43.96
C SER A 406 9.06 7.92 43.26
N GLY A 407 8.42 6.74 43.08
CA GLY A 407 7.08 6.63 42.44
C GLY A 407 6.94 7.22 41.06
N ARG A 408 8.06 7.47 40.29
CA ARG A 408 8.05 8.13 39.00
C ARG A 408 7.50 7.27 37.87
N GLY A 409 7.66 5.93 37.97
CA GLY A 409 7.29 4.98 36.94
C GLY A 409 8.28 4.92 35.76
N ASP A 410 7.99 4.06 34.81
CA ASP A 410 8.88 3.70 33.70
C ASP A 410 8.44 4.39 32.39
N LEU A 411 7.99 5.65 32.48
CA LEU A 411 7.58 6.42 31.28
C LEU A 411 8.80 6.72 30.41
N ILE A 412 8.79 6.19 29.20
CA ILE A 412 9.84 6.36 28.19
C ILE A 412 9.34 7.38 27.15
N GLU A 413 10.20 8.30 26.73
CA GLU A 413 9.98 9.13 25.56
C GLU A 413 10.96 8.73 24.46
N GLN A 414 10.43 8.45 23.28
CA GLN A 414 11.19 8.21 22.06
C GLN A 414 10.99 9.40 21.12
N GLN A 415 12.07 9.93 20.57
CA GLN A 415 12.06 11.01 19.58
C GLN A 415 12.87 10.59 18.37
N ASN A 416 12.31 10.82 17.19
CA ASN A 416 12.99 10.56 15.92
C ASN A 416 12.69 11.66 14.92
N ARG A 417 13.73 12.22 14.32
CA ARG A 417 13.62 13.16 13.19
C ARG A 417 14.42 12.61 12.03
N THR A 418 13.83 12.58 10.85
CA THR A 418 14.50 12.09 9.64
C THR A 418 14.31 13.07 8.51
N LEU A 419 15.40 13.43 7.85
CA LEU A 419 15.40 14.12 6.56
C LEU A 419 15.92 13.14 5.51
N THR A 420 15.09 12.84 4.50
CA THR A 420 15.36 11.85 3.46
C THR A 420 15.53 12.52 2.11
N PHE A 421 16.51 12.09 1.34
CA PHE A 421 16.69 12.43 -0.08
C PHE A 421 16.76 11.14 -0.88
N GLY A 422 16.15 11.11 -2.07
CA GLY A 422 16.24 9.93 -2.91
C GLY A 422 16.14 10.22 -4.38
N LEU A 423 16.76 9.32 -5.15
CA LEU A 423 16.73 9.30 -6.60
C LEU A 423 16.37 7.90 -7.07
N THR A 424 15.62 7.79 -8.14
CA THR A 424 15.29 6.52 -8.77
C THR A 424 15.40 6.66 -10.28
N ALA A 425 15.93 5.64 -10.95
CA ALA A 425 16.00 5.61 -12.40
C ALA A 425 15.70 4.19 -12.89
N ARG A 426 14.89 4.07 -13.92
CA ARG A 426 14.55 2.80 -14.57
C ARG A 426 14.51 2.98 -16.06
N TYR A 427 15.01 1.99 -16.78
CA TYR A 427 14.93 1.92 -18.22
C TYR A 427 14.59 0.51 -18.66
N ARG A 428 13.57 0.36 -19.49
CA ARG A 428 13.17 -0.90 -20.10
C ARG A 428 13.33 -0.81 -21.61
N THR A 429 14.00 -1.79 -22.19
CA THR A 429 14.24 -1.87 -23.62
C THR A 429 12.93 -2.09 -24.39
N ALA A 430 12.92 -1.71 -25.66
CA ALA A 430 11.94 -2.23 -26.61
C ALA A 430 12.02 -3.77 -26.63
N PRO A 431 10.93 -4.47 -27.01
CA PRO A 431 10.94 -5.92 -27.13
C PRO A 431 12.04 -6.40 -28.10
N LEU A 432 12.95 -7.21 -27.58
CA LEU A 432 13.99 -7.91 -28.33
C LEU A 432 13.36 -9.15 -28.97
N ARG A 433 13.46 -9.31 -30.26
CA ARG A 433 12.85 -10.44 -31.02
C ARG A 433 13.91 -11.18 -31.84
N PRO A 434 14.73 -12.06 -31.25
CA PRO A 434 15.74 -12.80 -31.98
C PRO A 434 15.15 -13.84 -32.95
N ALA A 435 13.93 -14.30 -32.71
CA ALA A 435 13.19 -15.18 -33.60
C ALA A 435 11.66 -14.92 -33.46
N ALA A 436 10.86 -15.34 -34.42
CA ALA A 436 9.41 -15.11 -34.46
C ALA A 436 8.67 -15.72 -33.25
N TRP A 437 9.18 -16.83 -32.71
CA TRP A 437 8.54 -17.56 -31.58
C TRP A 437 9.04 -17.10 -30.19
N THR A 438 9.97 -16.13 -30.13
CA THR A 438 10.52 -15.71 -28.82
C THR A 438 10.79 -14.20 -28.78
N HIS A 439 10.48 -13.58 -27.67
CA HIS A 439 10.75 -12.18 -27.44
C HIS A 439 10.93 -11.91 -25.94
N GLY A 440 11.64 -10.84 -25.63
CA GLY A 440 11.87 -10.43 -24.25
C GLY A 440 12.18 -8.98 -24.10
N THR A 441 12.23 -8.49 -22.88
CA THR A 441 12.62 -7.14 -22.51
C THR A 441 13.63 -7.20 -21.38
N LEU A 442 14.61 -6.31 -21.43
CA LEU A 442 15.54 -6.07 -20.33
C LEU A 442 15.15 -4.77 -19.62
N GLU A 443 15.02 -4.82 -18.33
CA GLU A 443 14.85 -3.64 -17.47
C GLU A 443 16.09 -3.47 -16.59
N LEU A 444 16.61 -2.25 -16.57
CA LEU A 444 17.70 -1.82 -15.69
C LEU A 444 17.16 -0.77 -14.75
N GLY A 445 17.55 -0.79 -13.49
CA GLY A 445 17.15 0.21 -12.53
C GLY A 445 18.21 0.51 -11.49
N MET A 446 18.08 1.69 -10.90
CA MET A 446 18.93 2.19 -9.85
C MET A 446 18.08 2.99 -8.87
N ASP A 447 18.33 2.80 -7.59
CA ASP A 447 17.75 3.57 -6.50
C ASP A 447 18.90 4.10 -5.62
N ALA A 448 18.85 5.36 -5.24
CA ALA A 448 19.78 5.98 -4.29
C ALA A 448 19.00 6.69 -3.21
N ARG A 449 19.40 6.53 -1.96
CA ARG A 449 18.75 7.13 -0.81
C ARG A 449 19.77 7.60 0.22
N LEU A 450 19.55 8.76 0.82
CA LEU A 450 20.32 9.32 1.92
C LEU A 450 19.34 9.76 3.00
N ASP A 451 19.54 9.28 4.23
CA ASP A 451 18.77 9.66 5.41
C ASP A 451 19.68 10.31 6.45
N LEU A 452 19.27 11.47 6.94
CA LEU A 452 19.88 12.17 8.07
C LEU A 452 18.92 12.06 9.25
N ILE A 453 19.34 11.38 10.31
CA ILE A 453 18.46 10.94 11.38
C ILE A 453 19.00 11.45 12.73
N ASP A 454 18.13 12.03 13.54
CA ASP A 454 18.38 12.36 14.95
C ASP A 454 17.45 11.54 15.83
N GLN A 455 18.02 10.85 16.83
CA GLN A 455 17.28 9.99 17.75
C GLN A 455 17.59 10.31 19.19
N ALA A 456 16.55 10.31 20.03
CA ALA A 456 16.71 10.40 21.48
C ALA A 456 15.72 9.49 22.20
N GLN A 457 16.17 8.84 23.27
CA GLN A 457 15.31 8.12 24.22
C GLN A 457 15.56 8.65 25.62
N ASN A 458 14.49 9.15 26.26
CA ASN A 458 14.52 9.74 27.59
C ASN A 458 13.64 8.91 28.55
N LEU A 459 14.01 8.87 29.82
CA LEU A 459 13.11 8.49 30.88
C LEU A 459 12.49 9.74 31.50
N LEU A 460 11.18 9.72 31.65
CA LEU A 460 10.42 10.88 32.12
C LEU A 460 9.84 10.66 33.51
N ASP A 461 9.74 11.74 34.27
CA ASP A 461 8.97 11.82 35.51
C ASP A 461 7.60 12.47 35.23
N ALA A 462 6.57 11.66 35.09
CA ALA A 462 5.22 12.14 34.78
C ALA A 462 4.64 13.04 35.90
N SER A 463 5.05 12.84 37.13
CA SER A 463 4.59 13.65 38.29
C SER A 463 5.11 15.07 38.25
N VAL A 464 6.22 15.31 37.51
CA VAL A 464 6.88 16.62 37.37
C VAL A 464 6.80 17.06 35.91
N ARG A 465 5.59 17.14 35.35
CA ARG A 465 5.29 17.58 33.96
C ARG A 465 6.12 16.85 32.90
N SER A 466 6.31 15.53 33.05
CA SER A 466 7.11 14.70 32.16
C SER A 466 8.55 15.21 31.98
N GLN A 467 9.15 15.68 33.05
CA GLN A 467 10.55 16.13 33.03
C GLN A 467 11.49 14.95 32.77
N THR A 468 12.43 15.12 31.86
CA THR A 468 13.52 14.15 31.63
C THR A 468 14.41 14.08 32.88
N TRP A 469 14.56 12.87 33.43
CA TRP A 469 15.47 12.61 34.53
C TRP A 469 16.66 11.72 34.13
N ASP A 470 16.53 11.01 33.01
CA ASP A 470 17.63 10.24 32.44
C ASP A 470 17.53 10.22 30.91
N ARG A 471 18.66 10.18 30.22
CA ARG A 471 18.73 10.04 28.75
C ARG A 471 19.47 8.76 28.40
N ARG A 472 18.79 7.85 27.71
CA ARG A 472 19.31 6.53 27.35
C ARG A 472 19.93 6.48 25.96
N ILE A 473 19.42 7.28 25.02
CA ILE A 473 19.90 7.38 23.65
C ILE A 473 19.96 8.87 23.27
N ASP A 474 21.04 9.25 22.61
CA ASP A 474 21.21 10.52 21.90
C ASP A 474 22.17 10.26 20.74
N ALA A 475 21.63 10.10 19.53
CA ALA A 475 22.41 9.68 18.38
C ALA A 475 22.05 10.47 17.12
N GLY A 476 23.08 10.87 16.39
CA GLY A 476 22.98 11.33 15.00
C GLY A 476 23.40 10.21 14.06
N ILE A 477 22.57 9.90 13.05
CA ILE A 477 22.82 8.79 12.12
C ILE A 477 22.75 9.32 10.69
N ARG A 478 23.70 8.91 9.86
CA ARG A 478 23.64 9.04 8.41
C ARG A 478 23.53 7.66 7.81
N SER A 479 22.49 7.42 7.03
CA SER A 479 22.31 6.17 6.29
C SER A 479 22.28 6.47 4.80
N ALA A 480 23.11 5.78 4.02
CA ALA A 480 23.09 5.88 2.57
C ALA A 480 22.91 4.49 1.97
N ASP A 481 21.97 4.37 1.04
CA ASP A 481 21.68 3.14 0.29
C ASP A 481 21.77 3.42 -1.21
N LEU A 482 22.54 2.59 -1.93
CA LEU A 482 22.66 2.61 -3.38
C LEU A 482 22.37 1.22 -3.92
N GLY A 483 21.19 1.06 -4.53
CA GLY A 483 20.76 -0.19 -5.13
C GLY A 483 20.74 -0.14 -6.66
N ALA A 484 21.11 -1.26 -7.30
CA ALA A 484 20.98 -1.43 -8.74
C ALA A 484 20.42 -2.81 -9.06
N PHE A 485 19.62 -2.90 -10.12
CA PHE A 485 19.07 -4.17 -10.57
C PHE A 485 19.04 -4.29 -12.10
N ALA A 486 19.03 -5.55 -12.54
CA ALA A 486 18.74 -5.94 -13.91
C ALA A 486 17.66 -7.03 -13.89
N ASP A 487 16.71 -6.97 -14.80
CA ASP A 487 15.57 -7.88 -14.92
C ASP A 487 15.33 -8.24 -16.38
N LEU A 488 15.54 -9.49 -16.74
CA LEU A 488 15.28 -10.04 -18.06
C LEU A 488 13.94 -10.81 -18.01
N ASP A 489 12.94 -10.32 -18.75
CA ASP A 489 11.63 -10.95 -18.93
C ASP A 489 11.57 -11.53 -20.34
N TRP A 490 11.48 -12.86 -20.45
CA TRP A 490 11.57 -13.57 -21.71
C TRP A 490 10.39 -14.51 -21.92
N ARG A 491 9.77 -14.43 -23.11
CA ARG A 491 8.65 -15.28 -23.52
C ARG A 491 9.07 -16.23 -24.63
N PHE A 492 8.66 -17.48 -24.50
CA PHE A 492 8.86 -18.56 -25.46
C PHE A 492 7.49 -19.03 -25.95
N GLY A 493 7.18 -18.69 -27.20
CA GLY A 493 5.84 -18.87 -27.75
C GLY A 493 4.77 -18.12 -26.92
N SER A 494 3.57 -18.64 -26.88
CA SER A 494 2.44 -18.06 -26.14
C SER A 494 2.29 -18.60 -24.71
N ARG A 495 3.01 -19.68 -24.35
CA ARG A 495 2.74 -20.43 -23.12
C ARG A 495 3.78 -20.32 -22.03
N LEU A 496 5.04 -20.13 -22.39
CA LEU A 496 6.12 -20.14 -21.40
C LEU A 496 6.71 -18.74 -21.27
N ARG A 497 6.86 -18.27 -20.04
CA ARG A 497 7.55 -17.05 -19.68
C ARG A 497 8.56 -17.35 -18.58
N ALA A 498 9.78 -16.91 -18.78
CA ALA A 498 10.85 -17.00 -17.80
C ALA A 498 11.39 -15.61 -17.48
N ARG A 499 11.70 -15.37 -16.22
CA ARG A 499 12.35 -14.14 -15.78
C ARG A 499 13.58 -14.46 -14.98
N LEU A 500 14.61 -13.69 -15.22
CA LEU A 500 15.87 -13.75 -14.51
C LEU A 500 16.28 -12.34 -14.13
N GLY A 501 16.48 -12.12 -12.86
CA GLY A 501 16.88 -10.84 -12.31
C GLY A 501 18.00 -10.97 -11.30
N VAL A 502 18.66 -9.87 -11.07
CA VAL A 502 19.65 -9.70 -10.00
C VAL A 502 19.51 -8.30 -9.45
N ARG A 503 19.67 -8.17 -8.16
CA ARG A 503 19.80 -6.88 -7.46
C ARG A 503 21.03 -6.91 -6.57
N GLY A 504 21.73 -5.77 -6.51
CA GLY A 504 22.81 -5.52 -5.57
C GLY A 504 22.63 -4.16 -4.91
N ASP A 505 22.93 -4.08 -3.62
CA ASP A 505 22.85 -2.85 -2.84
C ASP A 505 24.10 -2.66 -2.00
N VAL A 506 24.49 -1.41 -1.86
CA VAL A 506 25.56 -0.92 -1.00
C VAL A 506 24.93 -0.04 0.04
N LEU A 507 25.00 -0.44 1.29
CA LEU A 507 24.46 0.30 2.42
C LEU A 507 25.59 0.78 3.34
N SER A 508 25.57 2.05 3.67
CA SER A 508 26.54 2.68 4.58
C SER A 508 25.82 3.32 5.75
N PHE A 509 26.33 3.11 6.94
CA PHE A 509 25.91 3.80 8.15
C PHE A 509 27.11 4.54 8.77
N ASP A 510 26.86 5.75 9.24
CA ASP A 510 27.74 6.54 10.11
C ASP A 510 26.90 6.95 11.33
N VAL A 511 27.30 6.52 12.50
CA VAL A 511 26.55 6.72 13.75
C VAL A 511 27.40 7.53 14.72
N ASP A 512 26.93 8.71 15.11
CA ASP A 512 27.50 9.55 16.15
C ASP A 512 26.70 9.37 17.44
N ASP A 513 27.15 8.45 18.31
CA ASP A 513 26.54 8.23 19.62
C ASP A 513 27.07 9.24 20.63
N ARG A 514 26.28 10.26 20.89
CA ARG A 514 26.64 11.36 21.78
C ARG A 514 26.73 10.93 23.26
N LEU A 515 26.14 9.80 23.61
CA LEU A 515 26.21 9.24 24.98
C LEU A 515 27.22 8.08 25.10
N GLY A 516 27.72 7.56 23.98
CA GLY A 516 28.53 6.36 23.95
C GLY A 516 27.80 5.09 24.44
N ASN A 517 26.46 5.08 24.41
CA ASN A 517 25.63 4.10 25.07
C ASN A 517 24.74 3.35 24.07
N PHE A 518 25.34 2.50 23.25
CA PHE A 518 24.60 1.61 22.36
C PHE A 518 24.28 0.24 22.98
N ALA A 519 25.00 -0.17 24.03
CA ALA A 519 24.69 -1.36 24.81
C ALA A 519 23.82 -0.99 26.01
N PRO A 520 22.51 -1.25 25.99
CA PRO A 520 21.60 -0.78 27.04
C PRO A 520 21.72 -1.57 28.36
N LEU A 521 22.47 -2.67 28.37
CA LEU A 521 22.50 -3.60 29.50
C LEU A 521 23.54 -3.24 30.56
N ILE A 522 24.56 -2.46 30.26
CA ILE A 522 25.59 -2.13 31.24
C ILE A 522 25.94 -0.64 31.11
N ARG A 523 25.33 0.19 31.93
CA ARG A 523 25.94 1.47 32.28
C ARG A 523 26.96 1.21 33.36
N PRO A 524 28.24 1.46 33.11
CA PRO A 524 29.15 1.76 34.21
C PRO A 524 28.55 2.97 34.94
N GLN A 525 28.33 2.83 36.22
CA GLN A 525 27.50 3.76 37.02
C GLN A 525 27.92 5.24 36.96
N ASP A 526 29.11 5.60 36.40
CA ASP A 526 29.69 6.90 36.53
C ASP A 526 30.42 7.45 35.30
N THR A 527 30.31 6.87 34.09
CA THR A 527 31.04 7.42 32.91
C THR A 527 30.21 7.47 31.66
N TYR A 528 29.89 8.68 31.21
CA TYR A 528 29.42 8.93 29.84
C TYR A 528 30.63 9.02 28.91
N ILE A 529 30.68 8.15 27.90
CA ILE A 529 31.64 8.32 26.81
C ILE A 529 31.00 9.29 25.80
N VAL A 530 31.45 10.53 25.80
CA VAL A 530 30.98 11.55 24.86
C VAL A 530 31.72 11.37 23.53
N GLY A 531 30.96 11.37 22.41
CA GLY A 531 31.53 11.40 21.06
C GLY A 531 32.04 10.06 20.56
N PHE A 532 31.33 8.98 20.77
CA PHE A 532 31.65 7.69 20.18
C PHE A 532 31.04 7.61 18.75
N ARG A 533 31.90 7.41 17.74
CA ARG A 533 31.49 7.23 16.35
C ARG A 533 31.69 5.79 15.91
N ARG A 534 30.72 5.29 15.14
CA ARG A 534 30.77 3.97 14.50
C ARG A 534 30.41 4.10 13.03
N SER A 535 31.04 3.30 12.21
CA SER A 535 30.71 3.20 10.79
C SER A 535 30.58 1.76 10.35
N ALA A 536 29.66 1.47 9.45
CA ALA A 536 29.50 0.16 8.85
C ALA A 536 29.24 0.31 7.35
N LEU A 537 29.77 -0.64 6.57
CA LEU A 537 29.54 -0.76 5.14
C LEU A 537 29.06 -2.17 4.84
N GLY A 538 27.86 -2.30 4.28
CA GLY A 538 27.29 -3.58 3.90
C GLY A 538 27.14 -3.71 2.39
N LEU A 539 27.40 -4.91 1.87
CA LEU A 539 27.15 -5.28 0.48
C LEU A 539 26.15 -6.43 0.47
N ALA A 540 25.03 -6.25 -0.24
CA ALA A 540 24.06 -7.30 -0.45
C ALA A 540 23.82 -7.51 -1.94
N ALA A 541 23.72 -8.77 -2.37
CA ALA A 541 23.33 -9.11 -3.73
C ALA A 541 22.53 -10.42 -3.72
N GLY A 542 21.53 -10.51 -4.61
CA GLY A 542 20.71 -11.71 -4.69
C GLY A 542 20.08 -11.92 -6.07
N PRO A 543 20.11 -13.20 -6.54
CA PRO A 543 19.39 -13.59 -7.75
C PRO A 543 17.90 -13.68 -7.50
N ARG A 544 17.11 -13.48 -8.56
CA ARG A 544 15.65 -13.59 -8.55
C ARG A 544 15.20 -14.22 -9.86
N SER A 545 14.29 -15.17 -9.79
CA SER A 545 13.83 -15.88 -10.96
C SER A 545 12.36 -16.27 -10.83
N SER A 546 11.66 -16.35 -11.95
CA SER A 546 10.33 -16.95 -12.00
C SER A 546 10.09 -17.59 -13.35
N ILE A 547 9.26 -18.64 -13.32
CA ILE A 547 8.78 -19.35 -14.50
C ILE A 547 7.25 -19.39 -14.42
N GLU A 548 6.61 -19.00 -15.52
CA GLU A 548 5.17 -19.01 -15.69
C GLU A 548 4.85 -19.89 -16.90
N LEU A 549 4.03 -20.91 -16.71
CA LEU A 549 3.56 -21.82 -17.76
C LEU A 549 2.04 -21.73 -17.87
N GLN A 550 1.56 -21.17 -18.95
CA GLN A 550 0.14 -21.20 -19.30
C GLN A 550 -0.21 -22.57 -19.88
N ALA A 551 -0.62 -23.51 -19.01
CA ALA A 551 -0.92 -24.87 -19.40
C ALA A 551 -2.17 -24.95 -20.28
N THR A 552 -3.23 -24.18 -19.94
CA THR A 552 -4.45 -23.97 -20.74
C THR A 552 -4.84 -22.50 -20.71
N SER A 553 -5.91 -22.11 -21.41
CA SER A 553 -6.43 -20.72 -21.37
C SER A 553 -6.91 -20.28 -19.98
N TRP A 554 -7.24 -21.24 -19.11
CA TRP A 554 -7.77 -21.01 -17.75
C TRP A 554 -6.85 -21.46 -16.63
N LEU A 555 -5.71 -22.12 -16.93
CA LEU A 555 -4.77 -22.66 -15.93
C LEU A 555 -3.36 -22.19 -16.19
N THR A 556 -2.79 -21.49 -15.22
CA THR A 556 -1.38 -21.05 -15.22
C THR A 556 -0.66 -21.66 -14.02
N LEU A 557 0.53 -22.20 -14.26
CA LEU A 557 1.45 -22.69 -13.24
C LEU A 557 2.54 -21.64 -13.04
N LEU A 558 2.90 -21.32 -11.79
CA LEU A 558 3.95 -20.38 -11.46
C LEU A 558 4.90 -20.98 -10.43
N ALA A 559 6.20 -20.76 -10.66
CA ALA A 559 7.26 -21.04 -9.71
C ALA A 559 8.18 -19.79 -9.64
N ALA A 560 8.58 -19.40 -8.44
CA ALA A 560 9.48 -18.28 -8.24
C ALA A 560 10.48 -18.57 -7.13
N TYR A 561 11.66 -17.96 -7.25
CA TYR A 561 12.70 -17.96 -6.23
C TYR A 561 13.34 -16.58 -6.17
N GLY A 562 13.66 -16.14 -4.97
CA GLY A 562 14.40 -14.91 -4.76
C GLY A 562 15.26 -14.95 -3.51
N GLN A 563 16.35 -14.20 -3.58
CA GLN A 563 17.20 -13.85 -2.45
C GLN A 563 17.12 -12.35 -2.22
N GLY A 564 16.74 -11.96 -1.02
CA GLY A 564 16.69 -10.58 -0.56
C GLY A 564 17.47 -10.39 0.75
N TYR A 565 17.29 -9.25 1.37
CA TYR A 565 17.96 -8.89 2.61
C TYR A 565 17.16 -7.87 3.39
N ARG A 566 17.50 -7.73 4.66
CA ARG A 566 17.07 -6.67 5.56
C ARG A 566 18.28 -6.00 6.17
N SER A 567 18.32 -4.67 6.16
CA SER A 567 19.33 -3.89 6.86
C SER A 567 19.17 -4.02 8.37
N PRO A 568 20.25 -3.95 9.14
CA PRO A 568 20.19 -3.96 10.60
C PRO A 568 19.73 -2.61 11.14
N GLN A 569 19.36 -2.60 12.40
CA GLN A 569 19.26 -1.35 13.15
C GLN A 569 20.65 -0.73 13.30
N ALA A 570 20.86 0.52 12.87
CA ALA A 570 22.16 1.19 12.91
C ALA A 570 22.77 1.21 14.32
N ARG A 571 21.94 1.28 15.36
CA ARG A 571 22.37 1.27 16.76
C ARG A 571 22.97 -0.06 17.24
N LEU A 572 22.71 -1.15 16.53
CA LEU A 572 23.21 -2.50 16.85
C LEU A 572 24.48 -2.85 16.06
N LEU A 573 24.96 -1.93 15.20
CA LEU A 573 26.18 -2.16 14.41
C LEU A 573 27.41 -1.95 15.30
N GLU A 574 28.40 -2.79 15.06
CA GLU A 574 29.73 -2.59 15.58
C GLU A 574 30.58 -1.80 14.59
N ASP A 575 31.68 -1.18 15.07
CA ASP A 575 32.58 -0.45 14.18
C ASP A 575 33.29 -1.40 13.20
N GLY A 576 33.19 -1.08 11.91
CA GLY A 576 33.77 -1.89 10.85
C GLY A 576 32.96 -3.11 10.42
N ASP A 577 31.69 -3.23 10.82
CA ASP A 577 30.79 -4.28 10.31
C ASP A 577 30.72 -4.26 8.78
N ASP A 578 31.11 -5.38 8.15
CA ASP A 578 31.18 -5.54 6.68
C ASP A 578 30.05 -6.42 6.10
N THR A 579 29.29 -7.11 6.95
CA THR A 579 28.15 -7.96 6.53
C THR A 579 26.90 -7.78 7.41
N PRO A 580 26.40 -6.54 7.55
CA PRO A 580 25.34 -6.26 8.54
C PRO A 580 23.94 -6.75 8.10
N PHE A 581 23.77 -7.34 6.93
CA PHE A 581 22.47 -7.73 6.39
C PHE A 581 21.98 -9.09 6.85
N SER A 582 20.71 -9.15 7.28
CA SER A 582 20.00 -10.43 7.37
C SER A 582 19.58 -10.89 5.97
N LYS A 583 19.95 -12.11 5.59
CA LYS A 583 19.65 -12.68 4.27
C LYS A 583 18.32 -13.42 4.31
N VAL A 584 17.48 -13.20 3.30
CA VAL A 584 16.22 -13.92 3.10
C VAL A 584 16.24 -14.71 1.80
N HIS A 585 15.82 -15.97 1.88
CA HIS A 585 15.56 -16.84 0.74
C HIS A 585 14.08 -17.17 0.70
N SER A 586 13.42 -16.94 -0.42
CA SER A 586 12.00 -17.25 -0.61
C SER A 586 11.80 -18.05 -1.88
N ALA A 587 10.98 -19.11 -1.79
CA ALA A 587 10.56 -19.91 -2.93
C ALA A 587 9.03 -20.06 -2.90
N ASP A 588 8.39 -19.91 -4.05
CA ASP A 588 6.95 -19.98 -4.23
C ASP A 588 6.62 -20.94 -5.37
N LEU A 589 5.56 -21.72 -5.20
CA LEU A 589 5.02 -22.62 -6.23
C LEU A 589 3.49 -22.61 -6.13
N GLY A 590 2.80 -22.50 -7.26
CA GLY A 590 1.35 -22.56 -7.23
C GLY A 590 0.68 -22.54 -8.59
N VAL A 591 -0.64 -22.45 -8.54
CA VAL A 591 -1.53 -22.50 -9.69
C VAL A 591 -2.52 -21.34 -9.65
N ARG A 592 -2.84 -20.81 -10.80
CA ARG A 592 -3.89 -19.81 -10.98
C ARG A 592 -4.93 -20.33 -11.97
N PHE A 593 -6.16 -20.17 -11.57
CA PHE A 593 -7.33 -20.48 -12.36
C PHE A 593 -8.05 -19.20 -12.75
N ASP A 594 -8.14 -18.91 -14.04
CA ASP A 594 -8.83 -17.75 -14.61
C ASP A 594 -10.03 -18.21 -15.43
N TRP A 595 -11.26 -18.00 -14.92
CA TRP A 595 -12.51 -18.26 -15.66
C TRP A 595 -13.11 -16.94 -16.18
N GLY A 596 -12.35 -16.30 -17.07
CA GLY A 596 -12.69 -15.00 -17.62
C GLY A 596 -12.77 -13.90 -16.53
N PRO A 597 -13.61 -12.87 -16.72
CA PRO A 597 -13.74 -11.79 -15.75
C PRO A 597 -14.51 -12.19 -14.46
N ALA A 598 -15.23 -13.33 -14.51
CA ALA A 598 -16.14 -13.73 -13.44
C ALA A 598 -15.43 -14.31 -12.21
N LEU A 599 -14.30 -15.01 -12.41
CA LEU A 599 -13.63 -15.69 -11.30
C LEU A 599 -12.13 -15.85 -11.57
N ARG A 600 -11.33 -15.48 -10.58
CA ARG A 600 -9.89 -15.79 -10.49
C ARG A 600 -9.63 -16.44 -9.13
N LEU A 601 -9.04 -17.65 -9.16
CA LEU A 601 -8.56 -18.34 -7.96
C LEU A 601 -7.07 -18.59 -8.07
N THR A 602 -6.33 -18.14 -7.08
CA THR A 602 -4.89 -18.37 -6.93
C THR A 602 -4.66 -19.25 -5.71
N VAL A 603 -3.89 -20.33 -5.86
CA VAL A 603 -3.49 -21.21 -4.76
C VAL A 603 -2.00 -21.48 -4.86
N GLY A 604 -1.27 -21.24 -3.79
CA GLY A 604 0.18 -21.42 -3.76
C GLY A 604 0.70 -21.85 -2.40
N GLY A 605 1.86 -22.49 -2.43
CA GLY A 605 2.68 -22.78 -1.27
C GLY A 605 3.98 -21.96 -1.33
N TYR A 606 4.52 -21.65 -0.18
CA TYR A 606 5.76 -20.91 -0.08
C TYR A 606 6.66 -21.43 1.04
N TYR A 607 7.97 -21.21 0.85
CA TYR A 607 9.00 -21.41 1.84
C TYR A 607 9.85 -20.15 1.95
N THR A 608 10.13 -19.69 3.19
CA THR A 608 11.01 -18.54 3.43
C THR A 608 11.95 -18.87 4.58
N ARG A 609 13.24 -18.60 4.40
CA ARG A 609 14.28 -18.69 5.44
C ARG A 609 14.96 -17.34 5.60
N LEU A 610 15.10 -16.90 6.85
CA LEU A 610 15.80 -15.69 7.24
C LEU A 610 17.01 -16.07 8.11
N SER A 611 18.19 -15.51 7.80
CA SER A 611 19.44 -15.85 8.50
C SER A 611 19.50 -15.28 9.92
N ASP A 612 18.84 -14.15 10.16
CA ASP A 612 18.77 -13.49 11.46
C ASP A 612 17.47 -12.69 11.54
N ASP A 613 16.60 -13.07 12.47
CA ASP A 613 15.29 -12.46 12.66
C ASP A 613 15.25 -11.63 13.93
N VAL A 614 14.20 -10.84 14.09
CA VAL A 614 13.99 -9.99 15.25
C VAL A 614 12.58 -10.16 15.79
N ALA A 615 12.42 -9.96 17.09
CA ALA A 615 11.12 -9.87 17.75
C ALA A 615 11.05 -8.61 18.62
N PHE A 616 9.87 -8.11 18.85
CA PHE A 616 9.67 -6.94 19.70
C PHE A 616 9.79 -7.34 21.19
N ASP A 617 10.70 -6.66 21.90
CA ASP A 617 10.80 -6.69 23.35
C ASP A 617 10.08 -5.48 23.95
N ALA A 618 8.89 -5.71 24.50
CA ALA A 618 8.08 -4.68 25.10
C ALA A 618 8.72 -4.08 26.38
N SER A 619 9.61 -4.81 27.06
CA SER A 619 10.26 -4.32 28.29
C SER A 619 11.28 -3.22 28.00
N GLU A 620 11.92 -3.30 26.84
CA GLU A 620 12.91 -2.33 26.36
C GLU A 620 12.35 -1.36 25.30
N GLY A 621 11.13 -1.65 24.77
CA GLY A 621 10.49 -0.84 23.71
C GLY A 621 11.29 -0.86 22.40
N ARG A 622 11.86 -2.01 22.02
CA ARG A 622 12.72 -2.14 20.83
C ARG A 622 12.70 -3.55 20.25
N LEU A 623 13.25 -3.68 19.05
CA LEU A 623 13.48 -4.98 18.42
C LEU A 623 14.77 -5.62 18.92
N GLU A 624 14.71 -6.93 19.19
CA GLU A 624 15.86 -7.75 19.58
C GLU A 624 16.08 -8.90 18.60
N ARG A 625 17.34 -9.32 18.39
CA ARG A 625 17.69 -10.45 17.53
C ARG A 625 17.27 -11.75 18.18
N ILE A 626 16.59 -12.61 17.41
CA ILE A 626 16.16 -13.94 17.87
C ILE A 626 16.82 -15.08 17.10
N GLY A 627 17.69 -14.78 16.11
CA GLY A 627 18.44 -15.72 15.30
C GLY A 627 17.71 -16.22 14.06
N ALA A 628 18.19 -17.31 13.48
CA ALA A 628 17.69 -17.83 12.20
C ALA A 628 16.29 -18.41 12.32
N THR A 629 15.43 -18.14 11.31
CA THR A 629 14.04 -18.57 11.29
C THR A 629 13.62 -19.14 9.95
N GLN A 630 12.55 -19.94 9.94
CA GLN A 630 11.93 -20.43 8.71
C GLN A 630 10.41 -20.35 8.75
N ARG A 631 9.80 -20.25 7.58
CA ARG A 631 8.35 -20.20 7.37
C ARG A 631 7.97 -21.11 6.22
N LEU A 632 7.05 -22.03 6.48
CA LEU A 632 6.40 -22.86 5.47
C LEU A 632 4.91 -22.54 5.48
N GLY A 633 4.33 -22.14 4.36
CA GLY A 633 2.96 -21.70 4.33
C GLY A 633 2.27 -21.94 3.01
N ALA A 634 0.97 -21.63 3.00
CA ALA A 634 0.10 -21.69 1.83
C ALA A 634 -0.82 -20.46 1.80
N VAL A 635 -1.11 -19.99 0.60
CA VAL A 635 -2.05 -18.90 0.34
C VAL A 635 -3.09 -19.35 -0.69
N ALA A 636 -4.35 -19.02 -0.42
CA ALA A 636 -5.43 -19.11 -1.40
C ALA A 636 -6.13 -17.76 -1.49
N HIS A 637 -6.32 -17.25 -2.70
CA HIS A 637 -7.01 -15.99 -2.96
C HIS A 637 -8.00 -16.13 -4.10
N LEU A 638 -9.25 -15.81 -3.81
CA LEU A 638 -10.37 -15.83 -4.76
C LEU A 638 -10.87 -14.39 -4.95
N ILE A 639 -10.96 -13.95 -6.21
CA ILE A 639 -11.73 -12.78 -6.62
C ILE A 639 -12.84 -13.26 -7.53
N THR A 640 -14.07 -12.82 -7.26
CA THR A 640 -15.24 -13.21 -8.06
C THR A 640 -16.11 -12.01 -8.40
N ARG A 641 -16.57 -11.97 -9.66
CA ARG A 641 -17.51 -10.99 -10.20
C ARG A 641 -18.57 -11.72 -11.03
N PRO A 642 -19.45 -12.52 -10.36
CA PRO A 642 -20.44 -13.35 -11.06
C PRO A 642 -21.50 -12.52 -11.82
N ALA A 643 -21.63 -11.27 -11.45
CA ALA A 643 -22.48 -10.28 -12.11
C ALA A 643 -21.84 -8.90 -12.01
N SER A 644 -22.22 -7.98 -12.91
CA SER A 644 -21.68 -6.60 -12.93
C SER A 644 -21.97 -5.78 -11.65
N TRP A 645 -22.94 -6.23 -10.85
CA TRP A 645 -23.37 -5.60 -9.61
C TRP A 645 -22.80 -6.27 -8.34
N LEU A 646 -22.07 -7.38 -8.47
CA LEU A 646 -21.58 -8.16 -7.32
C LEU A 646 -20.08 -8.41 -7.43
N VAL A 647 -19.33 -8.03 -6.41
CA VAL A 647 -17.90 -8.27 -6.25
C VAL A 647 -17.66 -8.98 -4.94
N GLY A 648 -16.82 -10.01 -4.96
CA GLY A 648 -16.38 -10.73 -3.77
C GLY A 648 -14.90 -11.04 -3.81
N SER A 649 -14.24 -11.02 -2.66
CA SER A 649 -12.88 -11.53 -2.46
C SER A 649 -12.82 -12.39 -1.21
N LEU A 650 -12.01 -13.44 -1.27
CA LEU A 650 -11.72 -14.32 -0.12
C LEU A 650 -10.24 -14.65 -0.13
N SER A 651 -9.56 -14.40 0.96
CA SER A 651 -8.18 -14.84 1.17
C SER A 651 -8.09 -15.76 2.39
N PHE A 652 -7.26 -16.78 2.25
CA PHE A 652 -6.90 -17.72 3.30
C PHE A 652 -5.39 -17.90 3.28
N THR A 653 -4.74 -17.72 4.41
CA THR A 653 -3.29 -17.95 4.56
C THR A 653 -3.06 -18.86 5.76
N PHE A 654 -2.24 -19.87 5.55
CA PHE A 654 -1.72 -20.75 6.58
C PHE A 654 -0.21 -20.64 6.63
N VAL A 655 0.38 -20.60 7.84
CA VAL A 655 1.84 -20.59 8.00
C VAL A 655 2.25 -21.36 9.25
N LYS A 656 3.32 -22.15 9.11
CA LYS A 656 4.13 -22.67 10.21
C LYS A 656 5.47 -21.93 10.21
N ALA A 657 5.65 -21.04 11.19
CA ALA A 657 6.87 -20.26 11.38
C ALA A 657 7.62 -20.80 12.60
N THR A 658 8.92 -21.10 12.46
CA THR A 658 9.71 -21.73 13.51
C THR A 658 11.08 -21.09 13.62
N LEU A 659 11.59 -21.05 14.86
CA LEU A 659 12.93 -20.62 15.21
C LEU A 659 13.92 -21.78 14.97
N LEU A 660 15.04 -21.52 14.30
CA LEU A 660 16.05 -22.52 13.97
C LEU A 660 17.25 -22.44 14.91
N GLU A 661 17.74 -21.24 15.15
CA GLU A 661 18.97 -20.98 15.90
C GLU A 661 18.73 -19.82 16.87
N PRO A 662 18.16 -20.13 18.07
CA PRO A 662 17.94 -19.09 19.08
C PRO A 662 19.28 -18.56 19.64
N PRO A 663 19.31 -17.33 20.16
CA PRO A 663 20.44 -16.85 20.93
C PRO A 663 20.77 -17.81 22.10
N PRO A 664 22.05 -18.06 22.38
CA PRO A 664 22.44 -18.93 23.49
C PRO A 664 22.03 -18.30 24.83
N ALA A 665 21.73 -19.15 25.81
CA ALA A 665 21.54 -18.73 27.19
C ALA A 665 22.79 -18.01 27.72
N THR A 666 22.60 -16.91 28.42
CA THR A 666 23.66 -16.15 29.08
C THR A 666 23.61 -16.32 30.61
N ALA A 667 24.67 -15.91 31.30
CA ALA A 667 24.68 -15.92 32.77
C ALA A 667 23.62 -14.96 33.34
N GLU A 668 23.26 -13.92 32.58
CA GLU A 668 22.28 -12.90 32.96
C GLU A 668 20.86 -13.35 32.62
N GLU A 669 20.68 -14.19 31.59
CA GLU A 669 19.45 -14.76 31.12
C GLU A 669 19.59 -16.30 30.97
N PRO A 670 19.57 -17.05 32.08
CA PRO A 670 19.78 -18.49 32.06
C PRO A 670 18.60 -19.28 31.43
N GLN A 671 17.45 -18.64 31.28
CA GLN A 671 16.29 -19.16 30.59
C GLN A 671 15.85 -18.19 29.51
N PRO A 672 16.42 -18.29 28.28
CA PRO A 672 16.04 -17.42 27.20
C PRO A 672 14.57 -17.59 26.84
N PRO A 673 13.89 -16.53 26.39
CA PRO A 673 12.46 -16.58 26.06
C PRO A 673 12.16 -17.44 24.83
N PHE A 674 13.21 -17.91 24.13
CA PHE A 674 13.10 -18.65 22.88
C PHE A 674 13.90 -19.96 22.92
N SER A 675 13.36 -21.02 22.26
CA SER A 675 14.03 -22.30 22.10
C SER A 675 13.99 -22.78 20.64
N GLU A 676 14.93 -23.67 20.27
CA GLU A 676 15.00 -24.25 18.92
C GLU A 676 13.73 -25.04 18.60
N GLY A 677 13.21 -24.91 17.39
CA GLY A 677 11.99 -25.55 16.91
C GLY A 677 10.69 -24.92 17.43
N GLN A 678 10.76 -23.96 18.32
CA GLN A 678 9.60 -23.22 18.81
C GLN A 678 8.90 -22.45 17.70
N SER A 679 7.56 -22.35 17.77
CA SER A 679 6.80 -21.44 16.91
C SER A 679 7.19 -19.98 17.21
N LEU A 680 7.36 -19.19 16.15
CA LEU A 680 7.72 -17.78 16.29
C LEU A 680 6.62 -17.01 17.04
N PRO A 681 7.00 -16.16 18.02
CA PRO A 681 6.04 -15.34 18.74
C PRO A 681 5.36 -14.35 17.78
N PHE A 682 4.17 -13.93 18.14
CA PHE A 682 3.31 -12.97 17.44
C PHE A 682 2.78 -13.44 16.06
N VAL A 683 3.27 -14.53 15.50
CA VAL A 683 2.89 -15.04 14.18
C VAL A 683 1.62 -15.87 14.24
N PRO A 684 0.50 -15.42 13.64
CA PRO A 684 -0.73 -16.21 13.58
C PRO A 684 -0.60 -17.34 12.55
N PRO A 685 -0.87 -18.60 12.93
CA PRO A 685 -0.89 -19.71 11.97
C PRO A 685 -1.92 -19.56 10.86
N VAL A 686 -3.07 -18.93 11.12
CA VAL A 686 -4.15 -18.76 10.14
C VAL A 686 -4.65 -17.32 10.11
N VAL A 687 -4.74 -16.77 8.89
CA VAL A 687 -5.38 -15.48 8.61
C VAL A 687 -6.43 -15.69 7.53
N VAL A 688 -7.65 -15.19 7.77
CA VAL A 688 -8.75 -15.23 6.77
C VAL A 688 -9.32 -13.83 6.61
N ARG A 689 -9.54 -13.43 5.36
CA ARG A 689 -10.28 -12.22 5.02
C ARG A 689 -11.30 -12.52 3.93
N ALA A 690 -12.53 -12.05 4.12
CA ALA A 690 -13.58 -12.11 3.10
C ALA A 690 -14.26 -10.74 3.01
N ASP A 691 -14.36 -10.22 1.78
CA ASP A 691 -15.08 -8.98 1.49
C ASP A 691 -16.09 -9.26 0.37
N VAL A 692 -17.31 -8.72 0.50
CA VAL A 692 -18.33 -8.81 -0.54
C VAL A 692 -19.10 -7.49 -0.61
N SER A 693 -19.35 -7.04 -1.83
CA SER A 693 -20.23 -5.88 -2.04
C SER A 693 -21.15 -6.07 -3.24
N ALA A 694 -22.34 -5.52 -3.09
CA ALA A 694 -23.32 -5.43 -4.15
C ALA A 694 -23.71 -3.97 -4.39
N ARG A 695 -23.69 -3.53 -5.65
CA ARG A 695 -24.08 -2.18 -6.07
C ARG A 695 -25.15 -2.27 -7.17
N ARG A 696 -26.25 -1.55 -6.99
CA ARG A 696 -27.36 -1.56 -7.96
C ARG A 696 -27.97 -0.19 -8.15
N THR A 697 -28.29 0.14 -9.39
CA THR A 697 -29.22 1.22 -9.72
C THR A 697 -30.65 0.74 -9.51
N PHE A 698 -31.42 1.43 -8.68
CA PHE A 698 -32.81 1.09 -8.38
C PHE A 698 -33.75 1.76 -9.37
N VAL A 699 -33.46 3.04 -9.70
CA VAL A 699 -34.25 3.86 -10.60
C VAL A 699 -33.31 4.70 -11.46
N GLU A 700 -33.44 4.62 -12.79
CA GLU A 700 -32.56 5.35 -13.71
C GLU A 700 -32.78 6.88 -13.66
N SER A 701 -34.02 7.32 -13.37
CA SER A 701 -34.33 8.74 -13.20
C SER A 701 -35.38 8.96 -12.11
N LEU A 702 -34.96 9.43 -10.95
CA LEU A 702 -35.79 9.90 -9.85
C LEU A 702 -35.54 11.40 -9.68
N GLY A 703 -36.53 12.22 -10.07
CA GLY A 703 -36.37 13.68 -10.11
C GLY A 703 -35.28 14.16 -11.06
N GLY A 704 -35.09 13.48 -12.19
CA GLY A 704 -34.05 13.80 -13.17
C GLY A 704 -32.65 13.26 -12.81
N GLN A 705 -32.47 12.55 -11.68
CA GLN A 705 -31.22 12.03 -11.19
C GLN A 705 -31.25 10.50 -11.04
N ARG A 706 -30.12 9.86 -11.26
CA ARG A 706 -29.97 8.41 -11.02
C ARG A 706 -30.03 8.12 -9.52
N PHE A 707 -30.84 7.11 -9.14
CA PHE A 707 -30.95 6.64 -7.77
C PHE A 707 -30.46 5.20 -7.65
N GLY A 708 -29.53 4.97 -6.77
CA GLY A 708 -28.92 3.66 -6.56
C GLY A 708 -28.42 3.47 -5.14
N GLY A 709 -27.78 2.33 -4.91
CA GLY A 709 -27.17 2.06 -3.62
C GLY A 709 -26.17 0.93 -3.67
N ARG A 710 -25.41 0.83 -2.58
CA ARG A 710 -24.40 -0.17 -2.35
C ARG A 710 -24.54 -0.74 -0.95
N VAL A 711 -24.30 -2.04 -0.82
CA VAL A 711 -24.11 -2.72 0.47
C VAL A 711 -22.83 -3.52 0.43
N GLY A 712 -22.16 -3.64 1.57
CA GLY A 712 -20.92 -4.41 1.66
C GLY A 712 -20.72 -5.02 3.03
N LEU A 713 -20.01 -6.15 3.08
CA LEU A 713 -19.65 -6.87 4.30
C LEU A 713 -18.16 -7.23 4.23
N GLY A 714 -17.48 -7.17 5.37
CA GLY A 714 -16.10 -7.57 5.51
C GLY A 714 -15.90 -8.42 6.76
N PHE A 715 -15.33 -9.62 6.60
CA PHE A 715 -15.03 -10.54 7.69
C PHE A 715 -13.51 -10.73 7.81
N SER A 716 -12.97 -10.61 9.02
CA SER A 716 -11.57 -10.90 9.35
C SER A 716 -11.51 -11.94 10.46
N TYR A 717 -10.63 -12.92 10.27
CA TYR A 717 -10.28 -13.89 11.30
C TYR A 717 -8.76 -13.99 11.45
N LEU A 718 -8.30 -13.98 12.70
CA LEU A 718 -6.93 -14.22 13.12
C LEU A 718 -6.95 -15.35 14.13
N SER A 719 -6.18 -16.41 13.89
CA SER A 719 -6.10 -17.54 14.83
C SER A 719 -5.34 -17.17 16.10
N PRO A 720 -5.45 -17.97 17.17
CA PRO A 720 -4.53 -17.90 18.31
C PRO A 720 -3.08 -17.93 17.81
N ARG A 721 -2.22 -17.12 18.42
CA ARG A 721 -0.82 -17.01 18.04
C ARG A 721 0.08 -17.14 19.27
N PRO A 722 1.27 -17.76 19.14
CA PRO A 722 2.25 -17.85 20.23
C PRO A 722 2.68 -16.46 20.69
N LEU A 723 2.93 -16.33 21.98
CA LEU A 723 3.59 -15.20 22.61
C LEU A 723 4.89 -15.70 23.28
N PRO A 724 5.81 -14.80 23.65
CA PRO A 724 6.96 -15.15 24.48
C PRO A 724 6.53 -15.88 25.77
N TYR A 725 7.42 -16.65 26.36
CA TYR A 725 7.22 -17.41 27.59
C TYR A 725 6.11 -18.47 27.52
N SER A 726 5.91 -19.06 26.32
CA SER A 726 4.90 -20.12 26.06
C SER A 726 3.45 -19.70 26.31
N ASP A 727 3.16 -18.42 26.25
CA ASP A 727 1.81 -17.85 26.31
C ASP A 727 1.15 -17.84 24.92
N PHE A 728 -0.15 -17.56 24.87
CA PHE A 728 -0.91 -17.46 23.61
C PHE A 728 -1.86 -16.26 23.61
N ALA A 729 -1.86 -15.52 22.50
CA ALA A 729 -2.85 -14.50 22.22
C ALA A 729 -4.20 -15.12 21.82
N ALA A 730 -5.28 -14.44 22.18
CA ALA A 730 -6.64 -14.86 21.83
C ALA A 730 -6.91 -14.71 20.31
N PRO A 731 -7.84 -15.53 19.75
CA PRO A 731 -8.25 -15.35 18.36
C PRO A 731 -9.08 -14.07 18.20
N VAL A 732 -9.04 -13.49 17.01
CA VAL A 732 -9.83 -12.31 16.66
C VAL A 732 -10.79 -12.65 15.54
N SER A 733 -12.09 -12.31 15.71
CA SER A 733 -13.12 -12.43 14.68
C SER A 733 -13.91 -11.13 14.60
N LEU A 734 -13.87 -10.47 13.45
CA LEU A 734 -14.52 -9.18 13.24
C LEU A 734 -15.40 -9.23 12.00
N LEU A 735 -16.58 -8.65 12.09
CA LEU A 735 -17.50 -8.43 10.99
C LEU A 735 -17.81 -6.94 10.88
N ASP A 736 -17.59 -6.38 9.70
CA ASP A 736 -17.86 -4.98 9.38
C ASP A 736 -18.92 -4.93 8.27
N ALA A 737 -19.77 -3.90 8.28
CA ALA A 737 -20.84 -3.72 7.29
C ALA A 737 -20.91 -2.28 6.80
N THR A 738 -21.26 -2.08 5.53
CA THR A 738 -21.49 -0.74 4.95
C THR A 738 -22.76 -0.75 4.12
N ALA A 739 -23.47 0.38 4.12
CA ALA A 739 -24.55 0.66 3.21
C ALA A 739 -24.46 2.11 2.71
N ALA A 740 -24.73 2.34 1.43
CA ALA A 740 -24.78 3.67 0.85
C ALA A 740 -25.96 3.82 -0.10
N LEU A 741 -26.55 5.02 -0.11
CA LEU A 741 -27.55 5.47 -1.07
C LEU A 741 -26.98 6.62 -1.88
N GLU A 742 -27.13 6.57 -3.18
CA GLU A 742 -26.60 7.53 -4.14
C GLU A 742 -27.78 8.13 -4.93
N TRP A 743 -27.94 9.45 -4.85
CA TRP A 743 -28.98 10.18 -5.59
C TRP A 743 -28.36 11.43 -6.25
N GLY A 744 -28.07 11.31 -7.54
CA GLY A 744 -27.35 12.35 -8.29
C GLY A 744 -26.03 12.73 -7.59
N PRO A 745 -25.84 14.00 -7.19
CA PRO A 745 -24.63 14.47 -6.53
C PRO A 745 -24.54 14.09 -5.04
N ILE A 746 -25.60 13.54 -4.45
CA ILE A 746 -25.69 13.27 -3.01
C ILE A 746 -25.44 11.80 -2.73
N THR A 747 -24.57 11.51 -1.75
CA THR A 747 -24.34 10.18 -1.21
C THR A 747 -24.57 10.18 0.29
N LEU A 748 -25.44 9.29 0.78
CA LEU A 748 -25.61 9.00 2.19
C LEU A 748 -25.03 7.63 2.47
N SER A 749 -24.16 7.47 3.48
CA SER A 749 -23.62 6.16 3.85
C SER A 749 -23.59 5.95 5.35
N ALA A 750 -23.72 4.69 5.75
CA ALA A 750 -23.58 4.19 7.10
C ALA A 750 -22.56 3.05 7.09
N ASP A 751 -21.51 3.18 7.90
CA ASP A 751 -20.48 2.20 8.13
C ASP A 751 -20.61 1.68 9.56
N VAL A 752 -20.55 0.36 9.74
CA VAL A 752 -20.64 -0.31 11.03
C VAL A 752 -19.42 -1.20 11.18
N PHE A 753 -18.67 -0.98 12.24
CA PHE A 753 -17.45 -1.71 12.58
C PHE A 753 -17.70 -2.63 13.76
N ASN A 754 -17.07 -3.81 13.75
CA ASN A 754 -17.24 -4.83 14.78
C ASN A 754 -18.74 -5.10 15.07
N THR A 755 -19.49 -5.40 14.04
CA THR A 755 -20.96 -5.58 14.08
C THR A 755 -21.39 -6.65 15.09
N LEU A 756 -20.54 -7.66 15.36
CA LEU A 756 -20.78 -8.71 16.33
C LEU A 756 -20.58 -8.25 17.79
N GLY A 757 -20.04 -7.04 18.01
CA GLY A 757 -19.69 -6.57 19.35
C GLY A 757 -18.61 -7.40 20.03
N SER A 758 -17.73 -8.04 19.25
CA SER A 758 -16.67 -8.90 19.77
C SER A 758 -15.71 -8.11 20.66
N ARG A 759 -15.46 -8.59 21.86
CA ARG A 759 -14.40 -8.07 22.74
C ARG A 759 -13.08 -8.74 22.36
N TYR A 760 -12.11 -7.98 21.88
CA TYR A 760 -10.83 -8.49 21.40
C TYR A 760 -9.69 -7.54 21.77
N ALA A 761 -8.48 -8.09 21.81
CA ALA A 761 -7.27 -7.29 21.87
C ALA A 761 -6.76 -6.98 20.45
N ALA A 762 -6.46 -5.73 20.17
CA ALA A 762 -5.85 -5.32 18.91
C ALA A 762 -4.40 -5.80 18.80
N VAL A 763 -3.66 -5.75 19.94
CA VAL A 763 -2.30 -6.29 20.11
C VAL A 763 -2.21 -6.97 21.46
N GLU A 764 -1.45 -8.06 21.55
CA GLU A 764 -1.17 -8.78 22.80
C GLU A 764 0.32 -9.09 22.90
N TYR A 765 0.84 -8.94 24.12
CA TYR A 765 2.23 -9.20 24.49
C TYR A 765 2.30 -10.12 25.71
N SER A 766 3.47 -10.74 25.95
CA SER A 766 3.80 -11.42 27.21
C SER A 766 5.17 -10.95 27.69
N PHE A 767 5.21 -10.25 28.81
CA PHE A 767 6.42 -9.71 29.42
C PHE A 767 6.19 -9.40 30.92
N PRO A 768 7.27 -9.18 31.72
CA PRO A 768 7.16 -8.76 33.09
C PRO A 768 6.73 -7.30 33.24
N SER A 769 5.77 -7.01 34.10
CA SER A 769 5.37 -5.65 34.49
C SER A 769 4.92 -5.57 35.94
N ASP A 770 4.96 -4.39 36.52
CA ASP A 770 4.43 -4.10 37.85
C ASP A 770 3.79 -2.71 37.86
N TRP A 771 2.50 -2.65 38.08
CA TRP A 771 1.72 -1.42 38.10
C TRP A 771 1.35 -0.94 39.49
N ASP A 772 1.88 -1.58 40.55
CA ASP A 772 1.73 -1.13 41.93
C ASP A 772 2.95 -0.29 42.37
N PRO A 773 2.80 1.03 42.56
CA PRO A 773 3.89 1.90 42.97
C PRO A 773 4.39 1.60 44.41
N ASN A 774 3.59 0.92 45.23
CA ASN A 774 3.85 0.71 46.65
C ASN A 774 4.39 -0.70 46.97
N ASP A 775 4.41 -1.60 45.96
CA ASP A 775 4.89 -2.97 46.20
C ASP A 775 6.41 -2.99 46.40
N GLY A 776 6.84 -3.46 47.53
CA GLY A 776 8.26 -3.62 47.90
C GLY A 776 8.98 -4.77 47.18
N VAL A 777 8.23 -5.76 46.69
CA VAL A 777 8.75 -6.93 45.95
C VAL A 777 8.13 -6.93 44.57
N ARG A 778 8.94 -6.65 43.56
CA ARG A 778 8.49 -6.54 42.17
C ARG A 778 8.76 -7.86 41.44
N PRO A 779 7.77 -8.73 41.27
CA PRO A 779 7.96 -9.99 40.57
C PRO A 779 8.24 -9.73 39.10
N ARG A 780 9.31 -10.32 38.58
CA ARG A 780 9.63 -10.33 37.13
C ARG A 780 8.96 -11.49 36.41
N THR A 781 7.83 -11.97 36.91
CA THR A 781 7.08 -13.04 36.28
C THR A 781 6.37 -12.47 35.05
N PRO A 782 6.64 -12.99 33.84
CA PRO A 782 5.92 -12.62 32.67
C PRO A 782 4.42 -12.79 32.80
N ALA A 783 3.65 -11.90 32.23
CA ALA A 783 2.20 -11.95 32.20
C ALA A 783 1.70 -11.43 30.86
N ARG A 784 0.52 -11.89 30.45
CA ARG A 784 -0.13 -11.42 29.24
C ARG A 784 -0.64 -9.98 29.42
N HIS A 785 -0.34 -9.13 28.42
CA HIS A 785 -0.78 -7.74 28.33
C HIS A 785 -1.56 -7.55 27.05
N ILE A 786 -2.57 -6.69 27.09
CA ILE A 786 -3.44 -6.38 25.96
C ILE A 786 -3.52 -4.89 25.71
N ALA A 787 -3.55 -4.52 24.43
CA ALA A 787 -4.13 -3.26 23.97
C ALA A 787 -5.55 -3.55 23.49
N ALA A 788 -6.56 -2.90 24.08
CA ALA A 788 -7.96 -3.16 23.75
C ALA A 788 -8.29 -2.77 22.29
N GLY A 789 -8.99 -3.65 21.57
CA GLY A 789 -9.56 -3.37 20.27
C GLY A 789 -10.86 -2.55 20.37
N SER A 790 -11.21 -1.86 19.27
CA SER A 790 -12.41 -1.03 19.20
C SER A 790 -13.68 -1.87 19.35
N PRO A 791 -14.61 -1.51 20.24
CA PRO A 791 -15.90 -2.18 20.35
C PRO A 791 -16.77 -1.89 19.10
N PHE A 792 -18.05 -2.32 19.15
CA PHE A 792 -19.04 -1.90 18.16
C PHE A 792 -19.01 -0.38 17.96
N ALA A 793 -18.92 0.05 16.70
CA ALA A 793 -18.92 1.45 16.32
C ALA A 793 -19.66 1.66 15.00
N CYS A 794 -20.24 2.85 14.83
CA CYS A 794 -20.89 3.25 13.59
C CYS A 794 -20.46 4.65 13.17
N MET A 795 -20.50 4.92 11.86
CA MET A 795 -20.21 6.22 11.26
C MET A 795 -21.22 6.50 10.14
N PHE A 796 -21.84 7.66 10.18
CA PHE A 796 -22.74 8.15 9.14
C PHE A 796 -22.07 9.25 8.35
N SER A 797 -22.21 9.22 7.04
CA SER A 797 -21.57 10.19 6.14
C SER A 797 -22.55 10.78 5.15
N LEU A 798 -22.40 12.08 4.91
CA LEU A 798 -23.02 12.82 3.82
C LEU A 798 -21.93 13.27 2.85
N GLY A 799 -22.02 12.82 1.59
CA GLY A 799 -21.18 13.25 0.49
C GLY A 799 -21.97 14.12 -0.49
N VAL A 800 -21.32 15.17 -1.00
CA VAL A 800 -21.87 16.01 -2.06
C VAL A 800 -20.81 16.19 -3.13
N SER A 801 -21.13 15.83 -4.38
CA SER A 801 -20.31 16.09 -5.58
C SER A 801 -20.78 17.40 -6.22
N LEU A 802 -19.81 18.31 -6.54
CA LEU A 802 -20.05 19.67 -7.05
C LEU A 802 -19.58 19.78 -8.51
#